data_fd0035adfe5808afd6983ef9c5f3276f
#
_entry.id   fd0035adfe5808afd6983ef9c5f3276f
#
_cell.length_a   1.000
_cell.length_b   1.000
_cell.length_c   1.000
_cell.angle_alpha   90.00
_cell.angle_beta   90.00
_cell.angle_gamma   90.00
#
_symmetry.space_group_name_H-M   'P 1'
#
loop_
_entity.id
_entity.type
_entity.pdbx_description
1 polymer ?
#
loop_
_entity_poly.entity_id
_entity_poly.type
_entity_poly.pdbx_seq_one_letter_code
_entity_poly.pdbx_strand_id
1 'polypeptide(L)'
;MERPGFIETPGRRVTRSSAVASETNTDDTSDSAVDMVRGSKSVTRRRTSGKTKTEDILEEEAKTVATNGHTISTEKKPRIVDGWEEGKDPKVDYSGHFEFGGSWGVLSMMIGFPMLMYYMWIGAVYYDGKFPRASEGQSTLAFIAHLANLVYVGAFPSIKAWTIYWVFFLFEGACYLLLPGITVMGRPLPHLGGKQLPYYCSAVWSFYTSILLALTLHFTGIFKLYTIIDEFGSLMSVAIISGFLVSFVAYFSALARGAQHRMTGYPIYDFFMGAELNPRMFGILDFKMFFEVRLPWYILLFVTMGAAARQYEVYGYVSGEVGFLLMAHFLYANACSKGEECIVSTWDMYYEKWGFMLIFWNLAGVPLSYCHCTIYLANHDPATYHWNRYFLTFLYIAYLFVYWVWDTTNSQKNRYRQQERGTMVFRNTFPQLPWQTLENPKTITAEDGSKILVDGWYGKARKIHYTCDLFFALNWGLITGFKSPFPWFYPVFFACMISHRALRDIQRCRNKYGEAWLDTCFEKTAVHAKCQLAALLVDTFRKATLMTVHLEYSKFYVDWMSIYVFHPTIPGYPKARFPGVVVFSEIYQVTGPVSRFARQIAGQGYICAAPSTYHEFTGPEPLEYNAEDTDKGNKWKVSKKLAAYDEDASLCVDYLLSLPTCTGRVGATGMCLGGHLAYRCALDSRVKAAVCYFATDIHSKTLAAGKNDDSLARAEDIKGELIMIFGKNDNHVPPEGRDLIRKTLQDKGVLFSFYEVAWAQHAFIRDELSKGRYDPAITKVCFEMLLELFGRTLKLDLGEHDGRELEIEDVC
;
A
#
# COMPACT_ATOMS: atom_id res chain seq x y z
N MET A 1 20.64 -25.53 -10.66
CA MET A 1 19.85 -24.82 -9.62
C MET A 1 18.52 -24.47 -10.26
N GLU A 2 17.47 -25.15 -9.89
CA GLU A 2 16.11 -24.80 -10.33
C GLU A 2 15.74 -23.45 -9.72
N ARG A 3 15.40 -22.51 -10.58
CA ARG A 3 14.95 -21.17 -10.17
C ARG A 3 13.50 -21.29 -9.69
N PRO A 4 13.12 -20.78 -8.51
CA PRO A 4 11.73 -20.71 -8.13
C PRO A 4 10.97 -19.86 -9.17
N GLY A 5 9.78 -20.29 -9.56
CA GLY A 5 9.00 -19.80 -10.70
C GLY A 5 8.66 -18.31 -10.73
N PHE A 6 9.68 -17.47 -10.78
CA PHE A 6 9.54 -16.05 -11.06
C PHE A 6 9.23 -15.87 -12.55
N ILE A 7 8.09 -15.28 -12.86
CA ILE A 7 7.73 -14.89 -14.23
C ILE A 7 7.60 -13.37 -14.25
N GLU A 8 8.45 -12.73 -15.02
CA GLU A 8 8.48 -11.29 -15.21
C GLU A 8 7.46 -10.88 -16.29
N THR A 9 6.18 -10.90 -15.97
CA THR A 9 5.13 -10.33 -16.82
C THR A 9 4.44 -9.20 -16.09
N PRO A 10 4.24 -8.03 -16.70
CA PRO A 10 3.51 -6.94 -16.06
C PRO A 10 2.11 -7.42 -15.66
N GLY A 11 1.84 -7.46 -14.35
CA GLY A 11 0.50 -7.67 -13.82
C GLY A 11 0.03 -9.10 -13.56
N ARG A 12 0.84 -10.16 -13.73
CA ARG A 12 0.36 -11.54 -13.47
C ARG A 12 1.06 -12.18 -12.27
N ARG A 13 0.32 -12.38 -11.17
CA ARG A 13 0.70 -13.27 -10.07
C ARG A 13 0.60 -14.72 -10.54
N VAL A 14 1.71 -15.46 -10.49
CA VAL A 14 1.69 -16.93 -10.64
C VAL A 14 1.65 -17.55 -9.27
N THR A 15 0.55 -18.23 -8.96
CA THR A 15 0.45 -19.07 -7.76
C THR A 15 1.10 -20.43 -8.01
N ARG A 16 1.72 -20.94 -6.98
CA ARG A 16 2.52 -22.19 -6.94
C ARG A 16 1.81 -23.48 -7.42
N SER A 17 0.50 -23.43 -7.67
CA SER A 17 -0.30 -24.59 -8.09
C SER A 17 -0.26 -24.91 -9.59
N SER A 18 0.30 -24.04 -10.43
CA SER A 18 0.41 -24.28 -11.88
C SER A 18 1.71 -24.93 -12.35
N ALA A 19 2.68 -25.15 -11.43
CA ALA A 19 3.95 -25.78 -11.76
C ALA A 19 4.00 -27.31 -11.53
N VAL A 20 2.94 -27.89 -10.96
CA VAL A 20 2.90 -29.36 -10.63
C VAL A 20 2.11 -30.18 -11.65
N ALA A 21 1.48 -29.56 -12.64
CA ALA A 21 0.60 -30.25 -13.59
C ALA A 21 1.22 -30.60 -14.97
N SER A 22 2.55 -30.57 -15.11
CA SER A 22 3.20 -30.93 -16.39
C SER A 22 4.21 -32.09 -16.33
N GLU A 23 4.14 -32.94 -15.31
CA GLU A 23 4.93 -34.18 -15.28
C GLU A 23 4.02 -35.38 -15.02
N THR A 24 3.37 -35.87 -16.06
CA THR A 24 2.99 -37.28 -16.20
C THR A 24 2.91 -37.63 -17.70
N ASN A 25 3.67 -38.61 -18.05
CA ASN A 25 3.71 -39.50 -19.22
C ASN A 25 4.88 -39.29 -20.18
N THR A 26 5.88 -40.15 -19.97
CA THR A 26 6.18 -41.22 -21.00
C THR A 26 7.12 -42.22 -20.30
N ASP A 27 6.60 -43.46 -20.21
CA ASP A 27 7.36 -44.69 -20.06
C ASP A 27 8.26 -44.92 -21.28
N ASP A 28 9.47 -45.39 -21.12
CA ASP A 28 9.89 -46.74 -21.48
C ASP A 28 11.40 -46.97 -21.42
N THR A 29 11.73 -48.09 -20.73
CA THR A 29 12.73 -49.09 -20.93
C THR A 29 14.24 -48.82 -21.00
N SER A 30 14.85 -49.59 -20.15
CA SER A 30 16.00 -50.48 -20.33
C SER A 30 17.33 -50.09 -19.71
N ASP A 31 17.69 -50.89 -18.73
CA ASP A 31 18.82 -51.76 -18.49
C ASP A 31 20.26 -51.25 -18.18
N SER A 32 20.73 -51.93 -17.15
CA SER A 32 22.09 -52.39 -16.82
C SER A 32 23.02 -51.41 -16.09
N ALA A 33 23.25 -51.65 -14.86
CA ALA A 33 24.15 -52.57 -14.16
C ALA A 33 25.58 -52.04 -13.95
N VAL A 34 26.04 -52.34 -12.74
CA VAL A 34 27.44 -52.63 -12.32
C VAL A 34 28.17 -51.56 -11.51
N ASP A 35 28.12 -51.70 -10.23
CA ASP A 35 29.14 -52.17 -9.26
C ASP A 35 30.35 -51.27 -8.86
N MET A 36 30.53 -51.31 -7.58
CA MET A 36 31.72 -51.42 -6.74
C MET A 36 32.29 -50.14 -6.11
N VAL A 37 32.28 -50.06 -4.82
CA VAL A 37 32.87 -50.71 -3.65
C VAL A 37 33.88 -49.85 -2.87
N ARG A 38 33.75 -49.87 -1.57
CA ARG A 38 34.69 -49.64 -0.44
C ARG A 38 35.15 -48.23 -0.12
N GLY A 39 35.19 -47.80 1.07
CA GLY A 39 35.41 -48.38 2.41
C GLY A 39 36.28 -47.44 3.19
N SER A 40 36.11 -47.15 4.37
CA SER A 40 36.65 -47.70 5.61
C SER A 40 36.89 -46.64 6.71
N LYS A 41 36.21 -46.88 7.85
CA LYS A 41 36.68 -46.88 9.24
C LYS A 41 37.43 -45.65 9.82
N SER A 42 36.85 -45.02 10.79
CA SER A 42 36.93 -45.14 12.26
C SER A 42 38.18 -44.53 12.90
N VAL A 43 38.01 -43.81 14.01
CA VAL A 43 38.52 -44.17 15.34
C VAL A 43 38.13 -43.14 16.41
N THR A 44 37.61 -43.62 17.46
CA THR A 44 37.18 -43.14 18.78
C THR A 44 38.30 -42.52 19.65
N ARG A 45 37.96 -41.57 20.54
CA ARG A 45 38.34 -41.55 22.01
C ARG A 45 37.83 -40.21 22.64
N ARG A 46 36.86 -40.23 23.51
CA ARG A 46 36.76 -40.39 24.97
C ARG A 46 37.62 -39.44 25.83
N ARG A 47 36.98 -38.61 26.62
CA ARG A 47 36.92 -38.53 28.08
C ARG A 47 36.34 -37.23 28.61
N THR A 48 35.23 -37.26 29.32
CA THR A 48 34.95 -37.05 30.75
C THR A 48 35.22 -35.65 31.28
N SER A 49 34.39 -34.93 31.98
CA SER A 49 33.35 -35.16 33.02
C SER A 49 32.93 -33.80 33.58
N GLY A 50 31.75 -33.65 34.12
CA GLY A 50 31.35 -32.54 34.95
C GLY A 50 29.83 -32.30 34.95
N LYS A 51 29.10 -33.10 35.69
CA LYS A 51 27.70 -32.87 36.03
C LYS A 51 27.55 -31.71 37.01
N THR A 52 26.61 -30.86 36.76
CA THR A 52 25.90 -30.18 37.85
C THR A 52 24.40 -30.09 37.53
N LYS A 53 23.63 -30.51 38.50
CA LYS A 53 22.18 -30.70 38.57
C LYS A 53 21.39 -29.46 38.21
N THR A 54 20.47 -29.56 37.25
CA THR A 54 19.22 -28.77 37.21
C THR A 54 18.29 -29.31 36.05
N GLU A 55 18.14 -30.64 35.92
CA GLU A 55 17.29 -31.25 34.88
C GLU A 55 16.24 -32.22 35.37
N ASP A 56 15.89 -32.23 36.65
CA ASP A 56 14.98 -33.23 37.21
C ASP A 56 13.61 -32.71 37.68
N ILE A 57 13.07 -31.62 37.10
CA ILE A 57 11.73 -31.10 37.45
C ILE A 57 10.74 -30.98 36.23
N LEU A 58 11.13 -31.31 35.01
CA LEU A 58 10.25 -31.20 33.83
C LEU A 58 9.86 -32.53 33.13
N GLU A 59 10.13 -33.71 33.74
CA GLU A 59 9.79 -35.00 33.15
C GLU A 59 8.60 -35.73 33.80
N GLU A 60 7.92 -35.18 34.79
CA GLU A 60 6.85 -35.85 35.51
C GLU A 60 5.41 -35.43 35.19
N GLU A 61 5.18 -34.45 34.31
CA GLU A 61 3.83 -34.05 33.85
C GLU A 61 3.41 -34.55 32.46
N ALA A 62 4.20 -35.40 31.81
CA ALA A 62 3.92 -35.89 30.46
C ALA A 62 3.46 -37.34 30.38
N LYS A 63 3.00 -37.96 31.48
CA LYS A 63 2.58 -39.38 31.51
C LYS A 63 1.20 -39.61 32.07
N THR A 64 0.21 -38.90 31.64
CA THR A 64 -1.19 -39.33 31.79
C THR A 64 -2.06 -38.63 30.76
N VAL A 65 -2.13 -39.11 29.56
CA VAL A 65 -3.29 -39.24 28.66
C VAL A 65 -2.78 -39.88 27.36
N ALA A 66 -2.71 -41.18 27.37
CA ALA A 66 -2.58 -41.97 26.15
C ALA A 66 -3.63 -43.05 26.16
N THR A 67 -4.72 -42.83 25.47
CA THR A 67 -5.52 -43.84 24.78
C THR A 67 -6.51 -43.19 23.83
N ASN A 68 -6.29 -43.31 22.61
CA ASN A 68 -7.08 -43.62 21.43
C ASN A 68 -6.57 -42.90 20.16
N GLY A 69 -6.04 -43.73 19.30
CA GLY A 69 -5.31 -43.36 18.14
C GLY A 69 -6.13 -42.69 17.04
N HIS A 70 -5.46 -41.75 16.43
CA HIS A 70 -5.28 -41.61 14.99
C HIS A 70 -4.19 -40.59 14.80
N THR A 71 -3.00 -41.06 14.46
CA THR A 71 -1.86 -40.20 14.10
C THR A 71 -2.13 -39.57 12.74
N ILE A 72 -2.69 -38.36 12.72
CA ILE A 72 -2.60 -37.50 11.55
C ILE A 72 -1.24 -36.82 11.65
N SER A 73 -0.28 -37.27 10.84
CA SER A 73 0.96 -36.53 10.62
C SER A 73 0.64 -35.21 9.95
N THR A 74 0.48 -34.17 10.73
CA THR A 74 0.49 -32.79 10.22
C THR A 74 1.92 -32.48 9.80
N GLU A 75 2.25 -32.69 8.53
CA GLU A 75 3.39 -32.03 7.90
C GLU A 75 3.21 -30.51 8.12
N LYS A 76 4.01 -29.95 9.01
CA LYS A 76 4.11 -28.51 9.17
C LYS A 76 4.57 -27.97 7.82
N LYS A 77 3.67 -27.32 7.07
CA LYS A 77 4.04 -26.56 5.86
C LYS A 77 5.21 -25.64 6.23
N PRO A 78 6.31 -25.65 5.46
CA PRO A 78 7.47 -24.81 5.74
C PRO A 78 7.01 -23.34 5.82
N ARG A 79 7.37 -22.70 6.91
CA ARG A 79 6.97 -21.31 7.18
C ARG A 79 7.82 -20.39 6.32
N ILE A 80 7.27 -19.83 5.26
CA ILE A 80 7.91 -18.75 4.49
C ILE A 80 7.75 -17.46 5.29
N VAL A 81 8.87 -16.90 5.73
CA VAL A 81 8.92 -15.60 6.41
C VAL A 81 9.67 -14.63 5.52
N ASP A 82 8.95 -13.66 4.99
CA ASP A 82 9.53 -12.52 4.24
C ASP A 82 10.49 -12.96 3.09
N GLY A 83 10.09 -13.98 2.30
CA GLY A 83 10.89 -14.51 1.18
C GLY A 83 12.01 -15.46 1.58
N TRP A 84 12.18 -15.74 2.85
CA TRP A 84 13.08 -16.77 3.37
C TRP A 84 12.31 -18.01 3.80
N GLU A 85 12.84 -19.18 3.50
CA GLU A 85 12.25 -20.49 3.86
C GLU A 85 13.31 -21.32 4.60
N GLU A 86 12.95 -21.85 5.78
CA GLU A 86 13.84 -22.63 6.62
C GLU A 86 14.36 -23.87 5.87
N GLY A 87 15.67 -24.09 5.91
CA GLY A 87 16.32 -25.25 5.25
C GLY A 87 16.65 -25.02 3.76
N LYS A 88 16.28 -23.87 3.17
CA LYS A 88 16.62 -23.52 1.79
C LYS A 88 17.76 -22.49 1.70
N ASP A 89 18.35 -22.35 0.50
CA ASP A 89 19.43 -21.41 0.25
C ASP A 89 18.98 -19.94 0.51
N PRO A 90 19.58 -19.26 1.48
CA PRO A 90 19.22 -17.87 1.80
C PRO A 90 19.55 -16.87 0.67
N LYS A 91 20.30 -17.29 -0.34
CA LYS A 91 20.65 -16.46 -1.51
C LYS A 91 19.51 -16.34 -2.52
N VAL A 92 18.49 -17.21 -2.43
CA VAL A 92 17.36 -17.25 -3.37
C VAL A 92 16.13 -16.66 -2.72
N ASP A 93 15.37 -15.84 -3.46
CA ASP A 93 14.08 -15.33 -3.01
C ASP A 93 12.96 -16.34 -3.33
N TYR A 94 12.24 -16.74 -2.28
CA TYR A 94 11.12 -17.68 -2.37
C TYR A 94 9.75 -17.00 -2.25
N SER A 95 9.69 -15.65 -2.23
CA SER A 95 8.42 -14.91 -2.11
C SER A 95 7.52 -15.07 -3.35
N GLY A 96 8.13 -15.26 -4.52
CA GLY A 96 7.43 -15.48 -5.79
C GLY A 96 6.71 -14.26 -6.35
N HIS A 97 6.97 -13.04 -5.84
CA HIS A 97 6.35 -11.82 -6.34
C HIS A 97 7.36 -10.67 -6.50
N PHE A 98 7.06 -9.77 -7.45
CA PHE A 98 7.82 -8.54 -7.64
C PHE A 98 7.09 -7.33 -7.02
N GLU A 99 7.85 -6.44 -6.40
CA GLU A 99 7.39 -5.10 -6.05
C GLU A 99 7.65 -4.12 -7.22
N PHE A 100 7.08 -2.92 -7.16
CA PHE A 100 7.32 -1.81 -8.12
C PHE A 100 7.10 -2.15 -9.60
N GLY A 101 6.35 -3.20 -9.93
CA GLY A 101 6.09 -3.60 -11.33
C GLY A 101 7.22 -4.37 -12.01
N GLY A 102 8.08 -5.04 -11.23
CA GLY A 102 9.19 -5.86 -11.74
C GLY A 102 10.27 -5.03 -12.42
N SER A 103 11.09 -5.67 -13.27
CA SER A 103 12.24 -5.03 -13.92
C SER A 103 11.87 -3.79 -14.75
N TRP A 104 10.73 -3.77 -15.41
CA TRP A 104 10.28 -2.62 -16.20
C TRP A 104 9.90 -1.43 -15.32
N GLY A 105 9.21 -1.69 -14.21
CA GLY A 105 8.81 -0.64 -13.28
C GLY A 105 10.03 -0.01 -12.60
N VAL A 106 10.96 -0.81 -12.10
CA VAL A 106 12.17 -0.29 -11.45
C VAL A 106 13.10 0.43 -12.44
N LEU A 107 13.20 -0.05 -13.70
CA LEU A 107 13.97 0.64 -14.75
C LEU A 107 13.36 2.02 -15.04
N SER A 108 12.03 2.10 -15.13
CA SER A 108 11.33 3.37 -15.31
C SER A 108 11.58 4.34 -14.16
N MET A 109 11.68 3.84 -12.92
CA MET A 109 12.03 4.66 -11.74
C MET A 109 13.47 5.13 -11.78
N MET A 110 14.44 4.24 -12.10
CA MET A 110 15.86 4.60 -12.19
C MET A 110 16.16 5.69 -13.22
N ILE A 111 15.40 5.74 -14.31
CA ILE A 111 15.53 6.77 -15.35
C ILE A 111 14.65 7.99 -15.02
N GLY A 112 13.42 7.75 -14.64
CA GLY A 112 12.40 8.80 -14.47
C GLY A 112 12.66 9.75 -13.30
N PHE A 113 13.16 9.24 -12.15
CA PHE A 113 13.46 10.12 -11.02
C PHE A 113 14.59 11.12 -11.29
N PRO A 114 15.74 10.75 -11.82
CA PRO A 114 16.75 11.72 -12.23
C PRO A 114 16.22 12.77 -13.23
N MET A 115 15.46 12.33 -14.23
CA MET A 115 14.83 13.25 -15.21
C MET A 115 13.85 14.22 -14.52
N LEU A 116 13.04 13.71 -13.59
CA LEU A 116 12.12 14.57 -12.81
C LEU A 116 12.88 15.59 -11.96
N MET A 117 13.99 15.19 -11.31
CA MET A 117 14.81 16.10 -10.51
C MET A 117 15.38 17.23 -11.38
N TYR A 118 15.92 16.92 -12.55
CA TYR A 118 16.38 17.95 -13.49
C TYR A 118 15.24 18.83 -13.99
N TYR A 119 14.10 18.27 -14.32
CA TYR A 119 12.94 19.02 -14.76
C TYR A 119 12.45 20.02 -13.69
N MET A 120 12.38 19.59 -12.44
CA MET A 120 12.01 20.44 -11.31
C MET A 120 13.05 21.55 -11.09
N TRP A 121 14.32 21.22 -11.15
CA TRP A 121 15.42 22.19 -11.02
C TRP A 121 15.39 23.25 -12.13
N ILE A 122 15.22 22.83 -13.38
CA ILE A 122 15.08 23.75 -14.52
C ILE A 122 13.91 24.71 -14.28
N GLY A 123 12.77 24.19 -13.91
CA GLY A 123 11.59 25.01 -13.63
C GLY A 123 11.81 26.00 -12.49
N ALA A 124 12.49 25.57 -11.42
CA ALA A 124 12.78 26.40 -10.26
C ALA A 124 13.81 27.52 -10.55
N VAL A 125 14.78 27.25 -11.43
CA VAL A 125 15.92 28.17 -11.68
C VAL A 125 15.74 29.03 -12.92
N TYR A 126 15.24 28.45 -14.02
CA TYR A 126 15.19 29.13 -15.33
C TYR A 126 13.78 29.60 -15.76
N TYR A 127 12.72 29.11 -15.09
CA TYR A 127 11.33 29.38 -15.46
C TYR A 127 10.53 30.05 -14.32
N ASP A 128 11.20 30.74 -13.41
CA ASP A 128 10.57 31.50 -12.32
C ASP A 128 9.59 30.64 -11.49
N GLY A 129 10.01 29.40 -11.20
CA GLY A 129 9.19 28.45 -10.46
C GLY A 129 7.97 27.90 -11.23
N LYS A 130 7.87 28.10 -12.54
CA LYS A 130 6.78 27.60 -13.39
C LYS A 130 7.19 26.36 -14.17
N PHE A 131 6.21 25.61 -14.66
CA PHE A 131 6.50 24.48 -15.55
C PHE A 131 7.19 24.95 -16.83
N PRO A 132 8.33 24.33 -17.19
CA PRO A 132 8.97 24.57 -18.50
C PRO A 132 8.00 24.29 -19.64
N ARG A 133 7.89 25.25 -20.58
CA ARG A 133 7.03 25.16 -21.76
C ARG A 133 7.80 25.52 -23.00
N ALA A 134 7.47 24.85 -24.10
CA ALA A 134 7.99 25.22 -25.42
C ALA A 134 7.51 26.62 -25.84
N SER A 135 8.37 27.37 -26.49
CA SER A 135 7.98 28.66 -27.12
C SER A 135 7.06 28.43 -28.32
N GLU A 136 6.27 29.41 -28.68
CA GLU A 136 5.41 29.34 -29.87
C GLU A 136 6.25 29.02 -31.13
N GLY A 137 5.84 27.95 -31.83
CA GLY A 137 6.55 27.49 -33.03
C GLY A 137 7.76 26.58 -32.76
N GLN A 138 8.16 26.34 -31.52
CA GLN A 138 9.26 25.44 -31.18
C GLN A 138 8.83 23.98 -31.29
N SER A 139 9.59 23.16 -32.07
CA SER A 139 9.34 21.71 -32.11
C SER A 139 9.65 21.03 -30.79
N THR A 140 8.95 19.94 -30.49
CA THR A 140 9.19 19.14 -29.26
C THR A 140 10.65 18.71 -29.10
N LEU A 141 11.29 18.30 -30.20
CA LEU A 141 12.70 17.90 -30.17
C LEU A 141 13.63 19.07 -29.84
N ALA A 142 13.39 20.25 -30.44
CA ALA A 142 14.15 21.47 -30.13
C ALA A 142 13.95 21.92 -28.69
N PHE A 143 12.74 21.73 -28.12
CA PHE A 143 12.48 22.01 -26.72
C PHE A 143 13.22 21.06 -25.80
N ILE A 144 13.20 19.74 -26.07
CA ILE A 144 13.95 18.74 -25.29
C ILE A 144 15.45 19.04 -25.35
N ALA A 145 15.97 19.38 -26.55
CA ALA A 145 17.37 19.77 -26.70
C ALA A 145 17.73 21.03 -25.90
N HIS A 146 16.82 22.02 -25.87
CA HIS A 146 16.98 23.21 -25.02
C HIS A 146 17.07 22.84 -23.53
N LEU A 147 16.15 21.98 -23.00
CA LEU A 147 16.20 21.54 -21.61
C LEU A 147 17.50 20.78 -21.31
N ALA A 148 17.94 19.90 -22.21
CA ALA A 148 19.22 19.20 -22.08
C ALA A 148 20.41 20.16 -22.05
N ASN A 149 20.39 21.23 -22.87
CA ASN A 149 21.41 22.25 -22.84
C ASN A 149 21.43 23.03 -21.52
N LEU A 150 20.27 23.34 -20.93
CA LEU A 150 20.20 23.98 -19.61
C LEU A 150 20.83 23.08 -18.51
N VAL A 151 20.64 21.77 -18.57
CA VAL A 151 21.30 20.82 -17.66
C VAL A 151 22.80 20.83 -17.92
N TYR A 152 23.24 20.75 -19.18
CA TYR A 152 24.66 20.74 -19.52
C TYR A 152 25.39 22.01 -19.07
N VAL A 153 24.78 23.19 -19.22
CA VAL A 153 25.41 24.46 -18.84
C VAL A 153 25.32 24.73 -17.34
N GLY A 154 24.15 24.48 -16.73
CA GLY A 154 23.88 24.91 -15.35
C GLY A 154 24.02 23.84 -14.27
N ALA A 155 24.04 22.58 -14.66
CA ALA A 155 24.16 21.46 -13.72
C ALA A 155 25.32 20.50 -14.05
N PHE A 156 26.30 20.94 -14.85
CA PHE A 156 27.48 20.12 -15.13
C PHE A 156 28.23 19.80 -13.84
N PRO A 157 28.61 18.53 -13.58
CA PRO A 157 29.25 18.11 -12.33
C PRO A 157 30.67 18.65 -12.24
N SER A 158 30.82 19.84 -11.64
CA SER A 158 32.11 20.53 -11.47
C SER A 158 33.03 19.83 -10.46
N ILE A 159 34.36 20.02 -10.59
CA ILE A 159 35.33 19.53 -9.57
C ILE A 159 34.99 20.10 -8.20
N LYS A 160 34.54 21.38 -8.11
CA LYS A 160 34.12 22.00 -6.88
C LYS A 160 32.95 21.26 -6.23
N ALA A 161 31.91 20.90 -7.03
CA ALA A 161 30.75 20.15 -6.54
C ALA A 161 31.15 18.74 -6.07
N TRP A 162 32.02 18.02 -6.81
CA TRP A 162 32.58 16.74 -6.37
C TRP A 162 33.30 16.86 -5.05
N THR A 163 34.14 17.88 -4.88
CA THR A 163 34.91 18.12 -3.64
C THR A 163 33.96 18.39 -2.47
N ILE A 164 33.00 19.32 -2.62
CA ILE A 164 32.03 19.63 -1.56
C ILE A 164 31.26 18.38 -1.14
N TYR A 165 30.71 17.64 -2.10
CA TYR A 165 29.86 16.49 -1.82
C TYR A 165 30.63 15.34 -1.14
N TRP A 166 31.78 14.95 -1.68
CA TRP A 166 32.54 13.80 -1.18
C TRP A 166 33.36 14.12 0.08
N VAL A 167 33.81 15.36 0.26
CA VAL A 167 34.42 15.78 1.54
C VAL A 167 33.41 15.69 2.66
N PHE A 168 32.17 16.18 2.43
CA PHE A 168 31.09 16.04 3.38
C PHE A 168 30.78 14.55 3.67
N PHE A 169 30.66 13.72 2.65
CA PHE A 169 30.40 12.29 2.78
C PHE A 169 31.45 11.58 3.63
N LEU A 170 32.74 11.82 3.33
CA LEU A 170 33.86 11.22 4.07
C LEU A 170 33.93 11.74 5.50
N PHE A 171 33.66 13.04 5.70
CA PHE A 171 33.60 13.64 7.02
C PHE A 171 32.52 12.99 7.90
N GLU A 172 31.30 12.80 7.37
CA GLU A 172 30.23 12.13 8.10
C GLU A 172 30.55 10.66 8.38
N GLY A 173 31.25 9.98 7.48
CA GLY A 173 31.80 8.63 7.72
C GLY A 173 32.82 8.58 8.85
N ALA A 174 33.73 9.57 8.90
CA ALA A 174 34.67 9.73 10.00
C ALA A 174 33.95 10.05 11.33
N CYS A 175 32.95 10.93 11.31
CA CYS A 175 32.11 11.20 12.47
C CYS A 175 31.39 9.94 12.98
N TYR A 176 30.88 9.11 12.07
CA TYR A 176 30.24 7.84 12.45
C TYR A 176 31.20 6.95 13.25
N LEU A 177 32.45 6.82 12.80
CA LEU A 177 33.43 5.89 13.35
C LEU A 177 34.13 6.41 14.62
N LEU A 178 34.37 7.73 14.69
CA LEU A 178 35.26 8.32 15.67
C LEU A 178 34.54 9.02 16.84
N LEU A 179 33.30 9.49 16.62
CA LEU A 179 32.59 10.21 17.68
C LEU A 179 31.89 9.25 18.65
N PRO A 180 31.69 9.69 19.91
CA PRO A 180 31.06 8.88 20.95
C PRO A 180 29.67 8.39 20.55
N GLY A 181 29.34 7.13 20.84
CA GLY A 181 28.05 6.52 20.55
C GLY A 181 27.75 5.36 21.48
N ILE A 182 26.60 4.75 21.30
CA ILE A 182 26.17 3.54 22.01
C ILE A 182 25.98 2.39 21.01
N THR A 183 26.14 1.16 21.47
CA THR A 183 25.85 -0.03 20.65
C THR A 183 24.50 -0.59 21.02
N VAL A 184 23.64 -0.79 20.01
CA VAL A 184 22.29 -1.36 20.16
C VAL A 184 22.19 -2.64 19.32
N MET A 185 21.59 -3.68 19.88
CA MET A 185 21.40 -4.93 19.16
C MET A 185 20.17 -4.88 18.26
N GLY A 186 20.34 -5.30 17.01
CA GLY A 186 19.27 -5.40 16.03
C GLY A 186 18.27 -6.52 16.33
N ARG A 187 17.30 -6.71 15.44
CA ARG A 187 16.38 -7.86 15.52
C ARG A 187 17.11 -9.17 15.21
N PRO A 188 16.66 -10.29 15.80
CA PRO A 188 17.13 -11.61 15.40
C PRO A 188 16.88 -11.83 13.90
N LEU A 189 17.91 -12.27 13.17
CA LEU A 189 17.86 -12.54 11.74
C LEU A 189 17.63 -14.05 11.51
N PRO A 190 16.48 -14.44 10.93
CA PRO A 190 16.14 -15.87 10.78
C PRO A 190 17.18 -16.65 9.96
N HIS A 191 17.68 -16.07 8.87
CA HIS A 191 18.68 -16.67 8.00
C HIS A 191 20.07 -16.85 8.65
N LEU A 192 20.32 -16.22 9.79
CA LEU A 192 21.52 -16.37 10.60
C LEU A 192 21.26 -17.17 11.90
N GLY A 193 20.22 -18.01 11.91
CA GLY A 193 19.86 -18.80 13.09
C GLY A 193 19.45 -17.96 14.30
N GLY A 194 18.82 -16.80 14.08
CA GLY A 194 18.39 -15.90 15.15
C GLY A 194 19.48 -14.99 15.70
N LYS A 195 20.66 -14.93 15.08
CA LYS A 195 21.74 -14.00 15.49
C LYS A 195 21.31 -12.55 15.35
N GLN A 196 21.63 -11.73 16.36
CA GLN A 196 21.46 -10.29 16.35
C GLN A 196 22.76 -9.59 15.95
N LEU A 197 22.64 -8.53 15.13
CA LEU A 197 23.76 -7.71 14.73
C LEU A 197 23.88 -6.47 15.64
N PRO A 198 25.10 -6.08 16.07
CA PRO A 198 25.31 -4.82 16.81
C PRO A 198 25.28 -3.63 15.84
N TYR A 199 24.68 -2.51 16.26
CA TYR A 199 24.66 -1.23 15.52
C TYR A 199 25.21 -0.12 16.38
N TYR A 200 26.17 0.62 15.85
CA TYR A 200 26.78 1.74 16.54
C TYR A 200 26.03 3.04 16.25
N CYS A 201 25.53 3.72 17.28
CA CYS A 201 24.66 4.89 17.20
C CYS A 201 25.40 6.13 17.72
N SER A 202 26.01 6.92 16.84
CA SER A 202 26.79 8.13 17.15
C SER A 202 26.22 9.41 16.51
N ALA A 203 25.03 9.35 15.87
CA ALA A 203 24.49 10.44 15.07
C ALA A 203 24.25 11.74 15.82
N VAL A 204 23.95 11.71 17.12
CA VAL A 204 23.76 12.93 17.90
C VAL A 204 25.03 13.79 17.89
N TRP A 205 26.18 13.18 18.15
CA TRP A 205 27.46 13.89 18.09
C TRP A 205 27.85 14.30 16.69
N SER A 206 27.61 13.44 15.69
CA SER A 206 27.83 13.77 14.28
C SER A 206 27.04 15.02 13.89
N PHE A 207 25.76 15.08 14.24
CA PHE A 207 24.85 16.17 13.89
C PHE A 207 25.34 17.53 14.40
N TYR A 208 25.63 17.63 15.71
CA TYR A 208 26.07 18.89 16.29
C TYR A 208 27.49 19.28 15.86
N THR A 209 28.40 18.33 15.69
CA THR A 209 29.75 18.56 15.15
C THR A 209 29.69 19.09 13.73
N SER A 210 28.83 18.55 12.88
CA SER A 210 28.66 19.00 11.50
C SER A 210 28.11 20.41 11.41
N ILE A 211 27.11 20.77 12.24
CA ILE A 211 26.60 22.13 12.30
C ILE A 211 27.67 23.10 12.78
N LEU A 212 28.39 22.76 13.86
CA LEU A 212 29.44 23.61 14.40
C LEU A 212 30.54 23.86 13.38
N LEU A 213 30.99 22.79 12.69
CA LEU A 213 31.99 22.92 11.64
C LEU A 213 31.47 23.79 10.46
N ALA A 214 30.24 23.55 9.98
CA ALA A 214 29.66 24.32 8.90
C ALA A 214 29.56 25.81 9.22
N LEU A 215 29.14 26.16 10.46
CA LEU A 215 29.08 27.54 10.91
C LEU A 215 30.48 28.13 11.04
N THR A 216 31.46 27.38 11.58
CA THR A 216 32.85 27.83 11.70
C THR A 216 33.45 28.14 10.33
N LEU A 217 33.26 27.25 9.34
CA LEU A 217 33.72 27.47 7.98
C LEU A 217 33.06 28.68 7.31
N HIS A 218 31.77 28.90 7.59
CA HIS A 218 31.04 30.05 7.04
C HIS A 218 31.56 31.38 7.62
N PHE A 219 31.66 31.47 8.95
CA PHE A 219 32.09 32.72 9.63
C PHE A 219 33.57 33.04 9.43
N THR A 220 34.43 32.02 9.32
CA THR A 220 35.86 32.21 8.98
C THR A 220 36.09 32.58 7.51
N GLY A 221 35.04 32.45 6.67
CA GLY A 221 35.16 32.72 5.21
C GLY A 221 35.83 31.61 4.40
N ILE A 222 36.22 30.49 5.01
CA ILE A 222 36.86 29.34 4.32
C ILE A 222 35.86 28.69 3.36
N PHE A 223 34.62 28.53 3.82
CA PHE A 223 33.53 28.01 2.98
C PHE A 223 32.21 28.71 3.31
N LYS A 224 31.70 29.50 2.37
CA LYS A 224 30.42 30.20 2.54
C LYS A 224 29.26 29.26 2.26
N LEU A 225 28.32 29.09 3.21
CA LEU A 225 27.21 28.14 3.09
C LEU A 225 26.30 28.42 1.89
N TYR A 226 26.14 29.67 1.46
CA TYR A 226 25.36 30.01 0.27
C TYR A 226 25.92 29.38 -1.02
N THR A 227 27.21 28.99 -1.04
CA THR A 227 27.80 28.23 -2.14
C THR A 227 27.02 26.94 -2.48
N ILE A 228 26.35 26.34 -1.48
CA ILE A 228 25.51 25.15 -1.69
C ILE A 228 24.33 25.49 -2.62
N ILE A 229 23.76 26.68 -2.48
CA ILE A 229 22.67 27.17 -3.34
C ILE A 229 23.19 27.56 -4.74
N ASP A 230 24.32 28.22 -4.82
CA ASP A 230 24.93 28.64 -6.08
C ASP A 230 25.34 27.45 -6.95
N GLU A 231 25.87 26.37 -6.32
CA GLU A 231 26.31 25.14 -6.99
C GLU A 231 25.22 24.06 -6.98
N PHE A 232 23.97 24.38 -6.65
CA PHE A 232 22.93 23.37 -6.40
C PHE A 232 22.74 22.40 -7.60
N GLY A 233 22.70 22.90 -8.83
CA GLY A 233 22.58 22.08 -10.04
C GLY A 233 23.74 21.09 -10.19
N SER A 234 24.99 21.57 -10.03
CA SER A 234 26.20 20.74 -10.08
C SER A 234 26.25 19.71 -8.97
N LEU A 235 25.87 20.10 -7.74
CA LEU A 235 25.78 19.18 -6.58
C LEU A 235 24.73 18.11 -6.80
N MET A 236 23.58 18.46 -7.38
CA MET A 236 22.53 17.50 -7.71
C MET A 236 23.01 16.48 -8.73
N SER A 237 23.73 16.89 -9.77
CA SER A 237 24.34 15.98 -10.76
C SER A 237 25.36 15.05 -10.11
N VAL A 238 26.23 15.58 -9.25
CA VAL A 238 27.21 14.76 -8.50
C VAL A 238 26.50 13.73 -7.62
N ALA A 239 25.43 14.12 -6.92
CA ALA A 239 24.64 13.23 -6.06
C ALA A 239 23.97 12.12 -6.88
N ILE A 240 23.37 12.46 -8.03
CA ILE A 240 22.74 11.47 -8.94
C ILE A 240 23.79 10.46 -9.43
N ILE A 241 24.91 10.95 -9.94
CA ILE A 241 26.00 10.09 -10.45
C ILE A 241 26.55 9.23 -9.31
N SER A 242 26.76 9.81 -8.11
CA SER A 242 27.21 9.08 -6.93
C SER A 242 26.24 7.98 -6.53
N GLY A 243 24.92 8.24 -6.61
CA GLY A 243 23.89 7.24 -6.37
C GLY A 243 24.03 6.01 -7.27
N PHE A 244 24.27 6.20 -8.57
CA PHE A 244 24.54 5.10 -9.50
C PHE A 244 25.88 4.41 -9.21
N LEU A 245 26.97 5.18 -9.06
CA LEU A 245 28.31 4.62 -8.83
C LEU A 245 28.36 3.77 -7.55
N VAL A 246 27.85 4.28 -6.44
CA VAL A 246 27.80 3.55 -5.16
C VAL A 246 26.94 2.30 -5.28
N SER A 247 25.83 2.36 -6.03
CA SER A 247 24.96 1.20 -6.26
C SER A 247 25.67 0.11 -7.08
N PHE A 248 26.39 0.49 -8.13
CA PHE A 248 27.21 -0.46 -8.91
C PHE A 248 28.27 -1.11 -8.02
N VAL A 249 29.02 -0.32 -7.25
CA VAL A 249 30.04 -0.85 -6.33
C VAL A 249 29.41 -1.79 -5.30
N ALA A 250 28.30 -1.41 -4.68
CA ALA A 250 27.60 -2.23 -3.69
C ALA A 250 27.12 -3.56 -4.28
N TYR A 251 26.46 -3.52 -5.44
CA TYR A 251 25.92 -4.70 -6.10
C TYR A 251 27.01 -5.68 -6.54
N PHE A 252 28.00 -5.23 -7.31
CA PHE A 252 29.05 -6.09 -7.82
C PHE A 252 30.02 -6.58 -6.73
N SER A 253 30.30 -5.75 -5.72
CA SER A 253 31.06 -6.15 -4.54
C SER A 253 30.35 -7.28 -3.76
N ALA A 254 29.05 -7.20 -3.58
CA ALA A 254 28.26 -8.26 -2.93
C ALA A 254 28.30 -9.57 -3.74
N LEU A 255 28.17 -9.48 -5.06
CA LEU A 255 28.31 -10.66 -5.95
C LEU A 255 29.69 -11.29 -5.86
N ALA A 256 30.73 -10.46 -5.93
CA ALA A 256 32.13 -10.93 -5.88
C ALA A 256 32.51 -11.61 -4.55
N ARG A 257 31.94 -11.11 -3.42
CA ARG A 257 32.17 -11.68 -2.10
C ARG A 257 31.23 -12.87 -1.77
N GLY A 258 30.28 -13.21 -2.66
CA GLY A 258 29.28 -14.24 -2.40
C GLY A 258 28.29 -13.91 -1.27
N ALA A 259 28.11 -12.61 -0.97
CA ALA A 259 27.27 -12.09 0.10
C ALA A 259 25.81 -11.84 -0.33
N GLN A 260 25.36 -12.51 -1.41
CA GLN A 260 23.99 -12.35 -1.92
C GLN A 260 22.97 -12.88 -0.92
N HIS A 261 21.82 -12.19 -0.90
CA HIS A 261 20.66 -12.55 -0.09
C HIS A 261 19.38 -12.33 -0.89
N ARG A 262 18.50 -13.32 -0.93
CA ARG A 262 17.17 -13.27 -1.59
C ARG A 262 17.23 -12.66 -3.01
N MET A 263 17.99 -13.29 -3.89
CA MET A 263 18.09 -12.89 -5.31
C MET A 263 16.95 -13.53 -6.10
N THR A 264 16.31 -12.72 -6.94
CA THR A 264 15.22 -13.19 -7.82
C THR A 264 15.75 -13.81 -9.11
N GLY A 265 17.00 -13.48 -9.49
CA GLY A 265 17.63 -13.89 -10.74
C GLY A 265 17.35 -12.96 -11.92
N TYR A 266 16.67 -11.84 -11.70
CA TYR A 266 16.47 -10.77 -12.68
C TYR A 266 17.43 -9.60 -12.39
N PRO A 267 18.50 -9.41 -13.15
CA PRO A 267 19.60 -8.51 -12.79
C PRO A 267 19.19 -7.05 -12.56
N ILE A 268 18.28 -6.51 -13.38
CA ILE A 268 17.81 -5.12 -13.26
C ILE A 268 17.01 -4.95 -11.96
N TYR A 269 16.12 -5.88 -11.66
CA TYR A 269 15.34 -5.87 -10.42
C TYR A 269 16.23 -6.08 -9.20
N ASP A 270 17.13 -7.04 -9.26
CA ASP A 270 18.07 -7.35 -8.18
C ASP A 270 19.06 -6.19 -7.94
N PHE A 271 19.49 -5.47 -8.98
CA PHE A 271 20.28 -4.24 -8.84
C PHE A 271 19.52 -3.14 -8.09
N PHE A 272 18.26 -2.94 -8.43
CA PHE A 272 17.40 -1.94 -7.77
C PHE A 272 17.14 -2.29 -6.30
N MET A 273 16.76 -3.53 -6.01
CA MET A 273 16.47 -4.00 -4.66
C MET A 273 17.74 -4.25 -3.82
N GLY A 274 18.89 -4.48 -4.45
CA GLY A 274 20.16 -4.78 -3.80
C GLY A 274 20.49 -6.27 -3.71
N ALA A 275 21.78 -6.55 -3.52
CA ALA A 275 22.28 -7.92 -3.39
C ALA A 275 22.58 -8.32 -1.93
N GLU A 276 23.07 -7.43 -1.08
CA GLU A 276 23.45 -7.70 0.30
C GLU A 276 22.45 -7.08 1.30
N LEU A 277 22.15 -7.80 2.39
CA LEU A 277 21.17 -7.32 3.38
C LEU A 277 21.76 -6.29 4.36
N ASN A 278 22.92 -6.56 4.93
CA ASN A 278 23.55 -5.72 5.96
C ASN A 278 25.05 -5.50 5.66
N PRO A 279 25.41 -4.74 4.60
CA PRO A 279 26.80 -4.47 4.30
C PRO A 279 27.46 -3.59 5.36
N ARG A 280 28.68 -3.95 5.77
CA ARG A 280 29.42 -3.26 6.81
C ARG A 280 30.86 -3.06 6.43
N MET A 281 31.44 -1.94 6.89
CA MET A 281 32.83 -1.62 6.75
C MET A 281 33.48 -1.53 8.14
N PHE A 282 34.69 -2.06 8.28
CA PHE A 282 35.45 -2.11 9.54
C PHE A 282 34.69 -2.78 10.71
N GLY A 283 33.66 -3.57 10.43
CA GLY A 283 32.82 -4.22 11.45
C GLY A 283 31.86 -3.31 12.21
N ILE A 284 32.04 -2.00 12.14
CA ILE A 284 31.31 -0.99 12.92
C ILE A 284 30.34 -0.19 12.04
N LEU A 285 30.81 0.34 10.90
CA LEU A 285 30.03 1.17 10.01
C LEU A 285 29.02 0.31 9.24
N ASP A 286 27.75 0.38 9.61
CA ASP A 286 26.64 -0.19 8.85
C ASP A 286 26.20 0.84 7.80
N PHE A 287 26.23 0.44 6.49
CA PHE A 287 25.94 1.39 5.41
C PHE A 287 24.49 1.87 5.44
N LYS A 288 23.51 1.02 5.79
CA LYS A 288 22.11 1.46 5.86
C LYS A 288 21.92 2.49 6.95
N MET A 289 22.41 2.23 8.17
CA MET A 289 22.36 3.20 9.27
C MET A 289 23.06 4.52 8.92
N PHE A 290 24.21 4.44 8.27
CA PHE A 290 24.96 5.62 7.87
C PHE A 290 24.21 6.47 6.86
N PHE A 291 23.66 5.85 5.81
CA PHE A 291 22.92 6.54 4.74
C PHE A 291 21.58 7.08 5.23
N GLU A 292 20.78 6.29 5.92
CA GLU A 292 19.42 6.67 6.28
C GLU A 292 19.34 7.76 7.37
N VAL A 293 20.26 7.72 8.32
CA VAL A 293 20.19 8.64 9.48
C VAL A 293 20.85 9.99 9.20
N ARG A 294 21.98 9.97 8.48
CA ARG A 294 22.82 11.17 8.35
C ARG A 294 22.64 11.89 7.03
N LEU A 295 22.92 11.21 5.93
CA LEU A 295 23.11 11.88 4.64
C LEU A 295 21.92 12.71 4.18
N PRO A 296 20.69 12.15 4.05
CA PRO A 296 19.58 12.89 3.46
C PRO A 296 19.15 14.08 4.30
N TRP A 297 19.11 13.93 5.61
CA TRP A 297 18.58 14.94 6.51
C TRP A 297 19.56 16.06 6.79
N TYR A 298 20.86 15.72 6.88
CA TYR A 298 21.91 16.73 7.07
C TYR A 298 22.09 17.56 5.80
N ILE A 299 22.11 16.95 4.62
CA ILE A 299 22.16 17.67 3.35
C ILE A 299 20.94 18.60 3.20
N LEU A 300 19.74 18.12 3.51
CA LEU A 300 18.51 18.93 3.48
C LEU A 300 18.63 20.16 4.41
N LEU A 301 19.13 19.96 5.62
CA LEU A 301 19.36 21.05 6.56
C LEU A 301 20.42 22.03 6.02
N PHE A 302 21.55 21.55 5.50
CA PHE A 302 22.62 22.42 4.98
C PHE A 302 22.20 23.21 3.75
N VAL A 303 21.36 22.64 2.88
CA VAL A 303 20.71 23.40 1.78
C VAL A 303 19.89 24.54 2.37
N THR A 304 19.16 24.32 3.45
CA THR A 304 18.34 25.39 4.08
C THR A 304 19.19 26.41 4.83
N MET A 305 20.28 25.99 5.48
CA MET A 305 21.27 26.91 6.05
C MET A 305 21.94 27.76 4.96
N GLY A 306 22.23 27.17 3.80
CA GLY A 306 22.73 27.87 2.62
C GLY A 306 21.75 28.93 2.10
N ALA A 307 20.46 28.60 2.06
CA ALA A 307 19.41 29.56 1.67
C ALA A 307 19.31 30.72 2.67
N ALA A 308 19.37 30.45 3.97
CA ALA A 308 19.39 31.50 5.00
C ALA A 308 20.63 32.38 4.89
N ALA A 309 21.81 31.78 4.69
CA ALA A 309 23.06 32.52 4.48
C ALA A 309 23.02 33.41 3.20
N ARG A 310 22.49 32.86 2.10
CA ARG A 310 22.32 33.64 0.85
C ARG A 310 21.36 34.80 1.05
N GLN A 311 20.24 34.59 1.70
CA GLN A 311 19.26 35.64 1.95
C GLN A 311 19.82 36.74 2.84
N TYR A 312 20.61 36.38 3.87
CA TYR A 312 21.30 37.36 4.71
C TYR A 312 22.33 38.16 3.93
N GLU A 313 23.09 37.53 3.05
CA GLU A 313 24.11 38.21 2.21
C GLU A 313 23.45 39.17 1.21
N VAL A 314 22.31 38.79 0.62
CA VAL A 314 21.65 39.61 -0.41
C VAL A 314 20.78 40.74 0.18
N TYR A 315 20.04 40.45 1.27
CA TYR A 315 19.03 41.37 1.80
C TYR A 315 19.39 41.93 3.19
N GLY A 316 20.45 41.44 3.85
CA GLY A 316 20.83 41.85 5.20
C GLY A 316 19.97 41.27 6.33
N TYR A 317 18.98 40.39 5.99
CA TYR A 317 18.13 39.71 6.95
C TYR A 317 17.67 38.35 6.42
N VAL A 318 17.18 37.51 7.33
CA VAL A 318 16.55 36.23 6.99
C VAL A 318 15.04 36.36 7.18
N SER A 319 14.26 36.02 6.18
CA SER A 319 12.79 36.06 6.27
C SER A 319 12.24 35.03 7.25
N GLY A 320 11.05 35.31 7.80
CA GLY A 320 10.39 34.38 8.72
C GLY A 320 10.04 33.05 8.08
N GLU A 321 9.83 33.02 6.78
CA GLU A 321 9.52 31.82 6.00
C GLU A 321 10.74 30.91 5.86
N VAL A 322 11.92 31.47 5.57
CA VAL A 322 13.18 30.72 5.55
C VAL A 322 13.56 30.27 6.96
N GLY A 323 13.35 31.14 7.97
CA GLY A 323 13.52 30.78 9.38
C GLY A 323 12.62 29.61 9.81
N PHE A 324 11.38 29.57 9.31
CA PHE A 324 10.45 28.45 9.53
C PHE A 324 10.99 27.13 8.96
N LEU A 325 11.44 27.12 7.71
CA LEU A 325 12.03 25.91 7.11
C LEU A 325 13.32 25.50 7.82
N LEU A 326 14.15 26.46 8.23
CA LEU A 326 15.37 26.18 8.99
C LEU A 326 15.06 25.50 10.32
N MET A 327 14.07 26.00 11.06
CA MET A 327 13.57 25.34 12.28
C MET A 327 13.02 23.95 11.98
N ALA A 328 12.20 23.82 10.94
CA ALA A 328 11.54 22.56 10.59
C ALA A 328 12.54 21.47 10.21
N HIS A 329 13.50 21.78 9.34
CA HIS A 329 14.53 20.84 8.90
C HIS A 329 15.53 20.53 10.02
N PHE A 330 15.86 21.51 10.86
CA PHE A 330 16.68 21.29 12.05
C PHE A 330 16.01 20.30 13.02
N LEU A 331 14.74 20.51 13.35
CA LEU A 331 14.00 19.64 14.27
C LEU A 331 13.87 18.21 13.71
N TYR A 332 13.65 18.08 12.41
CA TYR A 332 13.53 16.77 11.76
C TYR A 332 14.87 16.02 11.74
N ALA A 333 15.96 16.67 11.29
CA ALA A 333 17.29 16.08 11.27
C ALA A 333 17.81 15.73 12.69
N ASN A 334 17.53 16.60 13.66
CA ASN A 334 17.84 16.34 15.07
C ASN A 334 17.06 15.13 15.61
N ALA A 335 15.77 15.02 15.26
CA ALA A 335 14.95 13.89 15.69
C ALA A 335 15.44 12.56 15.09
N CYS A 336 15.85 12.53 13.82
CA CYS A 336 16.47 11.37 13.20
C CYS A 336 17.77 10.98 13.93
N SER A 337 18.58 11.96 14.27
CA SER A 337 19.86 11.73 14.98
C SER A 337 19.67 11.25 16.41
N LYS A 338 18.74 11.85 17.17
CA LYS A 338 18.45 11.43 18.55
C LYS A 338 17.69 10.11 18.63
N GLY A 339 16.93 9.75 17.58
CA GLY A 339 16.18 8.50 17.47
C GLY A 339 16.89 7.40 16.67
N GLU A 340 18.19 7.51 16.45
CA GLU A 340 18.98 6.56 15.66
C GLU A 340 18.81 5.10 16.13
N GLU A 341 18.77 4.86 17.45
CA GLU A 341 18.53 3.52 18.02
C GLU A 341 17.15 2.94 17.67
N CYS A 342 16.19 3.79 17.35
CA CYS A 342 14.85 3.37 16.95
C CYS A 342 14.84 2.76 15.55
N ILE A 343 15.73 3.23 14.68
CA ILE A 343 15.87 2.79 13.29
C ILE A 343 16.40 1.35 13.24
N VAL A 344 17.25 0.94 14.16
CA VAL A 344 17.82 -0.41 14.25
C VAL A 344 16.76 -1.52 14.22
N SER A 345 15.55 -1.24 14.69
CA SER A 345 14.44 -2.20 14.72
C SER A 345 13.46 -2.07 13.56
N THR A 346 13.68 -1.16 12.60
CA THR A 346 12.81 -0.93 11.44
C THR A 346 12.92 -2.03 10.40
N TRP A 347 11.92 -2.08 9.52
CA TRP A 347 11.87 -2.97 8.37
C TRP A 347 13.09 -2.82 7.46
N ASP A 348 13.52 -1.58 7.25
CA ASP A 348 14.65 -1.26 6.41
C ASP A 348 15.94 -1.95 6.91
N MET A 349 16.14 -2.04 8.24
CA MET A 349 17.33 -2.66 8.79
C MET A 349 17.35 -4.19 8.72
N TYR A 350 16.23 -4.86 8.97
CA TYR A 350 16.23 -6.32 9.05
C TYR A 350 15.72 -7.02 7.80
N TYR A 351 15.09 -6.31 6.86
CA TYR A 351 14.48 -6.91 5.68
C TYR A 351 14.99 -6.31 4.36
N GLU A 352 15.00 -4.99 4.19
CA GLU A 352 15.39 -4.37 2.92
C GLU A 352 16.87 -4.59 2.63
N LYS A 353 17.17 -4.98 1.39
CA LYS A 353 18.54 -5.13 0.94
C LYS A 353 19.15 -3.78 0.58
N TRP A 354 20.49 -3.71 0.61
CA TRP A 354 21.25 -2.51 0.26
C TRP A 354 21.41 -2.41 -1.27
N GLY A 355 20.49 -1.73 -1.94
CA GLY A 355 20.43 -1.58 -3.38
C GLY A 355 20.22 -0.15 -3.85
N PHE A 356 20.09 0.03 -5.17
CA PHE A 356 19.89 1.33 -5.80
C PHE A 356 18.74 2.12 -5.14
N MET A 357 17.65 1.46 -4.79
CA MET A 357 16.50 2.09 -4.14
C MET A 357 16.92 2.88 -2.89
N LEU A 358 17.61 2.24 -1.94
CA LEU A 358 18.05 2.91 -0.71
C LEU A 358 19.23 3.85 -0.95
N ILE A 359 20.18 3.45 -1.77
CA ILE A 359 21.41 4.23 -2.02
C ILE A 359 21.09 5.55 -2.72
N PHE A 360 20.41 5.49 -3.86
CA PHE A 360 20.06 6.66 -4.66
C PHE A 360 19.14 7.60 -3.89
N TRP A 361 18.16 7.02 -3.19
CA TRP A 361 17.19 7.80 -2.46
C TRP A 361 17.82 8.62 -1.33
N ASN A 362 18.77 8.03 -0.62
CA ASN A 362 19.48 8.72 0.46
C ASN A 362 20.55 9.72 -0.02
N LEU A 363 21.22 9.43 -1.16
CA LEU A 363 22.25 10.34 -1.69
C LEU A 363 21.67 11.53 -2.45
N ALA A 364 20.67 11.32 -3.28
CA ALA A 364 20.14 12.30 -4.21
C ALA A 364 18.63 12.56 -4.02
N GLY A 365 17.83 11.50 -3.96
CA GLY A 365 16.37 11.58 -4.01
C GLY A 365 15.80 12.44 -2.90
N VAL A 366 15.96 12.06 -1.64
CA VAL A 366 15.45 12.80 -0.48
C VAL A 366 16.05 14.20 -0.37
N PRO A 367 17.37 14.36 -0.28
CA PRO A 367 17.94 15.67 0.05
C PRO A 367 17.73 16.72 -1.04
N LEU A 368 17.71 16.31 -2.31
CA LEU A 368 17.74 17.25 -3.45
C LEU A 368 16.42 17.30 -4.24
N SER A 369 15.40 16.53 -3.85
CA SER A 369 14.04 16.71 -4.37
C SER A 369 13.07 17.29 -3.34
N TYR A 370 13.25 16.98 -2.04
CA TYR A 370 12.38 17.52 -1.00
C TYR A 370 12.68 18.98 -0.65
N CYS A 371 13.86 19.48 -1.03
CA CYS A 371 14.31 20.85 -0.75
C CYS A 371 13.77 21.92 -1.70
N HIS A 372 12.87 21.59 -2.66
CA HIS A 372 12.36 22.59 -3.62
C HIS A 372 11.60 23.74 -2.96
N CYS A 373 11.02 23.56 -1.78
CA CYS A 373 10.52 24.65 -0.96
C CYS A 373 11.64 25.64 -0.57
N THR A 374 12.79 25.15 -0.16
CA THR A 374 13.97 25.93 0.19
C THR A 374 14.55 26.65 -1.06
N ILE A 375 14.70 25.91 -2.16
CA ILE A 375 15.24 26.46 -3.42
C ILE A 375 14.35 27.58 -3.94
N TYR A 376 13.02 27.44 -3.85
CA TYR A 376 12.08 28.48 -4.22
C TYR A 376 12.30 29.74 -3.40
N LEU A 377 12.35 29.63 -2.06
CA LEU A 377 12.55 30.79 -1.18
C LEU A 377 13.94 31.43 -1.37
N ALA A 378 14.98 30.64 -1.69
CA ALA A 378 16.32 31.12 -1.93
C ALA A 378 16.48 31.93 -3.23
N ASN A 379 15.66 31.65 -4.24
CA ASN A 379 15.74 32.25 -5.57
C ASN A 379 14.75 33.39 -5.83
N HIS A 380 13.83 33.67 -4.89
CA HIS A 380 12.81 34.69 -5.02
C HIS A 380 12.94 35.75 -3.93
N ASP A 381 12.54 37.00 -4.26
CA ASP A 381 12.48 38.09 -3.29
C ASP A 381 11.49 37.76 -2.17
N PRO A 382 11.89 37.92 -0.89
CA PRO A 382 11.01 37.71 0.26
C PRO A 382 9.66 38.42 0.19
N ALA A 383 9.61 39.60 -0.44
CA ALA A 383 8.38 40.34 -0.63
C ALA A 383 7.33 39.59 -1.49
N THR A 384 7.77 38.63 -2.32
CA THR A 384 6.88 37.91 -3.24
C THR A 384 6.09 36.77 -2.61
N TYR A 385 6.59 36.23 -1.50
CA TYR A 385 6.00 35.08 -0.79
C TYR A 385 5.69 35.35 0.70
N HIS A 386 5.77 36.60 1.14
CA HIS A 386 5.58 37.00 2.52
C HIS A 386 4.17 36.67 3.03
N TRP A 387 4.09 35.97 4.16
CA TRP A 387 2.86 35.69 4.88
C TRP A 387 2.57 36.75 5.94
N ASN A 388 1.29 36.96 6.25
CA ASN A 388 0.92 37.81 7.38
C ASN A 388 1.60 37.31 8.67
N ARG A 389 2.20 38.20 9.45
CA ARG A 389 2.97 37.87 10.66
C ARG A 389 2.19 37.03 11.68
N TYR A 390 0.88 37.25 11.81
CA TYR A 390 0.05 36.49 12.75
C TYR A 390 -0.16 35.05 12.26
N PHE A 391 -0.38 34.89 10.98
CA PHE A 391 -0.48 33.56 10.36
C PHE A 391 0.86 32.80 10.46
N LEU A 392 1.95 33.46 10.17
CA LEU A 392 3.29 32.89 10.28
C LEU A 392 3.59 32.45 11.73
N THR A 393 3.28 33.29 12.72
CA THR A 393 3.41 32.95 14.15
C THR A 393 2.56 31.74 14.52
N PHE A 394 1.32 31.69 14.04
CA PHE A 394 0.44 30.54 14.22
C PHE A 394 1.07 29.25 13.63
N LEU A 395 1.66 29.32 12.42
CA LEU A 395 2.33 28.18 11.80
C LEU A 395 3.52 27.68 12.67
N TYR A 396 4.34 28.58 13.20
CA TYR A 396 5.44 28.21 14.10
C TYR A 396 4.93 27.47 15.36
N ILE A 397 3.91 28.01 16.01
CA ILE A 397 3.33 27.42 17.23
C ILE A 397 2.70 26.05 16.90
N ALA A 398 1.91 25.97 15.82
CA ALA A 398 1.27 24.74 15.38
C ALA A 398 2.31 23.66 15.02
N TYR A 399 3.40 24.05 14.34
CA TYR A 399 4.47 23.14 13.96
C TYR A 399 5.19 22.57 15.20
N LEU A 400 5.53 23.41 16.17
CA LEU A 400 6.16 22.97 17.41
C LEU A 400 5.26 22.06 18.25
N PHE A 401 3.95 22.36 18.29
CA PHE A 401 2.98 21.51 18.95
C PHE A 401 2.87 20.12 18.27
N VAL A 402 2.75 20.08 16.94
CA VAL A 402 2.69 18.82 16.19
C VAL A 402 4.02 18.07 16.29
N TYR A 403 5.15 18.77 16.34
CA TYR A 403 6.45 18.16 16.59
C TYR A 403 6.51 17.46 17.96
N TRP A 404 6.00 18.10 19.02
CA TRP A 404 5.88 17.45 20.33
C TRP A 404 5.00 16.19 20.26
N VAL A 405 3.86 16.25 19.59
CA VAL A 405 2.98 15.08 19.39
C VAL A 405 3.73 13.96 18.65
N TRP A 406 4.41 14.29 17.57
CA TRP A 406 5.14 13.34 16.74
C TRP A 406 6.30 12.66 17.49
N ASP A 407 7.14 13.46 18.15
CA ASP A 407 8.30 12.98 18.92
C ASP A 407 7.87 12.06 20.07
N THR A 408 6.88 12.48 20.84
CA THR A 408 6.36 11.69 21.98
C THR A 408 5.62 10.44 21.50
N THR A 409 4.89 10.47 20.37
CA THR A 409 4.24 9.30 19.79
C THR A 409 5.27 8.23 19.42
N ASN A 410 6.32 8.60 18.69
CA ASN A 410 7.38 7.69 18.30
C ASN A 410 8.13 7.15 19.53
N SER A 411 8.42 8.01 20.50
CA SER A 411 9.09 7.63 21.74
C SER A 411 8.26 6.66 22.58
N GLN A 412 6.97 6.89 22.78
CA GLN A 412 6.06 6.01 23.52
C GLN A 412 6.03 4.60 22.94
N LYS A 413 5.86 4.48 21.61
CA LYS A 413 5.85 3.19 20.93
C LYS A 413 7.17 2.44 21.09
N ASN A 414 8.27 3.16 20.91
CA ASN A 414 9.60 2.56 20.93
C ASN A 414 10.00 2.11 22.33
N ARG A 415 9.82 3.00 23.34
CA ARG A 415 10.12 2.69 24.75
C ARG A 415 9.23 1.55 25.26
N TYR A 416 7.95 1.53 24.89
CA TYR A 416 7.08 0.39 25.20
C TYR A 416 7.63 -0.92 24.61
N ARG A 417 8.08 -0.93 23.36
CA ARG A 417 8.66 -2.14 22.75
C ARG A 417 10.00 -2.55 23.36
N GLN A 418 10.79 -1.58 23.80
CA GLN A 418 12.03 -1.84 24.54
C GLN A 418 11.75 -2.42 25.93
N GLN A 419 10.75 -1.89 26.65
CA GLN A 419 10.29 -2.44 27.93
C GLN A 419 9.80 -3.87 27.80
N GLU A 420 8.95 -4.16 26.81
CA GLU A 420 8.41 -5.50 26.53
C GLU A 420 9.53 -6.54 26.26
N ARG A 421 10.64 -6.09 25.64
CA ARG A 421 11.79 -6.94 25.31
C ARG A 421 12.88 -6.96 26.38
N GLY A 422 12.76 -6.17 27.43
CA GLY A 422 13.81 -6.01 28.44
C GLY A 422 15.10 -5.34 27.92
N THR A 423 15.01 -4.58 26.82
CA THR A 423 16.15 -3.95 26.14
C THR A 423 16.08 -2.42 26.20
N MET A 424 15.73 -1.87 27.36
CA MET A 424 15.64 -0.41 27.52
C MET A 424 17.00 0.27 27.27
N VAL A 425 16.97 1.28 26.40
CA VAL A 425 18.11 2.11 26.08
C VAL A 425 17.87 3.53 26.61
N PHE A 426 18.78 4.02 27.45
CA PHE A 426 18.75 5.37 27.99
C PHE A 426 19.84 6.21 27.31
N ARG A 427 19.44 7.31 26.68
CA ARG A 427 20.34 8.28 26.05
C ARG A 427 20.01 9.69 26.54
N ASN A 428 21.04 10.45 26.85
CA ASN A 428 20.92 11.90 27.07
C ASN A 428 20.93 12.59 25.71
N THR A 429 19.76 12.84 25.16
CA THR A 429 19.56 13.51 23.86
C THR A 429 18.82 14.83 24.08
N PHE A 430 19.02 15.80 23.22
CA PHE A 430 18.36 17.12 23.28
C PHE A 430 17.48 17.32 22.02
N PRO A 431 16.27 17.86 22.18
CA PRO A 431 15.53 18.10 23.42
C PRO A 431 14.92 16.81 24.00
N GLN A 432 14.87 16.73 25.33
CA GLN A 432 14.07 15.73 26.05
C GLN A 432 12.68 16.32 26.28
N LEU A 433 11.71 15.83 25.52
CA LEU A 433 10.34 16.32 25.62
C LEU A 433 9.55 15.55 26.69
N PRO A 434 8.62 16.19 27.41
CA PRO A 434 7.82 15.51 28.41
C PRO A 434 6.89 14.46 27.77
N TRP A 435 6.54 13.43 28.57
CA TRP A 435 5.58 12.39 28.19
C TRP A 435 6.06 11.40 27.11
N GLN A 436 7.37 11.17 27.04
CA GLN A 436 7.97 10.19 26.12
C GLN A 436 7.81 8.73 26.55
N THR A 437 7.58 8.46 27.84
CA THR A 437 7.44 7.11 28.41
C THR A 437 6.07 6.98 29.07
N LEU A 438 5.42 5.82 28.89
CA LEU A 438 4.19 5.46 29.56
C LEU A 438 4.50 4.49 30.69
N GLU A 439 4.00 4.77 31.89
CA GLU A 439 4.07 3.87 33.03
C GLU A 439 2.88 2.92 33.00
N ASN A 440 3.14 1.61 33.04
CA ASN A 440 2.12 0.55 32.98
C ASN A 440 1.04 0.74 31.89
N PRO A 441 1.42 0.88 30.60
CA PRO A 441 0.49 1.24 29.55
C PRO A 441 -0.55 0.14 29.30
N LYS A 442 -1.77 0.55 28.97
CA LYS A 442 -2.83 -0.36 28.55
C LYS A 442 -2.44 -1.06 27.26
N THR A 443 -2.71 -2.36 27.21
CA THR A 443 -2.41 -3.20 26.05
C THR A 443 -3.56 -4.17 25.75
N ILE A 444 -3.70 -4.57 24.49
CA ILE A 444 -4.55 -5.68 24.06
C ILE A 444 -3.62 -6.83 23.67
N THR A 445 -3.88 -8.01 24.16
CA THR A 445 -3.09 -9.22 23.84
C THR A 445 -3.76 -9.97 22.70
N ALA A 446 -3.03 -10.26 21.62
CA ALA A 446 -3.48 -11.08 20.51
C ALA A 446 -3.34 -12.57 20.82
N GLU A 447 -3.98 -13.42 20.02
CA GLU A 447 -3.97 -14.89 20.19
C GLU A 447 -2.56 -15.51 20.19
N ASP A 448 -1.62 -14.89 19.44
CA ASP A 448 -0.22 -15.30 19.41
C ASP A 448 0.60 -14.83 20.64
N GLY A 449 -0.05 -14.24 21.65
CA GLY A 449 0.58 -13.66 22.84
C GLY A 449 1.25 -12.31 22.61
N SER A 450 1.26 -11.76 21.39
CA SER A 450 1.80 -10.44 21.11
C SER A 450 0.89 -9.34 21.63
N LYS A 451 1.48 -8.25 22.15
CA LYS A 451 0.72 -7.15 22.75
C LYS A 451 0.66 -5.94 21.84
N ILE A 452 -0.48 -5.28 21.81
CA ILE A 452 -0.73 -4.03 21.08
C ILE A 452 -0.86 -2.90 22.10
N LEU A 453 -0.07 -1.83 21.94
CA LEU A 453 -0.18 -0.64 22.75
C LEU A 453 -1.46 0.14 22.38
N VAL A 454 -2.32 0.39 23.37
CA VAL A 454 -3.59 1.13 23.23
C VAL A 454 -3.72 2.26 24.23
N ASP A 455 -2.60 2.81 24.69
CA ASP A 455 -2.50 3.91 25.65
C ASP A 455 -1.75 5.11 25.08
N GLY A 456 -1.71 6.21 25.81
CA GLY A 456 -1.06 7.45 25.39
C GLY A 456 -1.63 7.99 24.08
N TRP A 457 -0.77 8.30 23.13
CA TRP A 457 -1.20 8.72 21.78
C TRP A 457 -1.87 7.59 21.02
N TYR A 458 -1.41 6.34 21.21
CA TYR A 458 -2.01 5.15 20.58
C TYR A 458 -3.38 4.80 21.17
N GLY A 459 -3.69 5.32 22.36
CA GLY A 459 -5.05 5.38 22.92
C GLY A 459 -5.99 6.34 22.17
N LYS A 460 -5.47 7.35 21.44
CA LYS A 460 -6.26 8.37 20.73
C LYS A 460 -6.42 8.09 19.24
N ALA A 461 -5.37 7.62 18.57
CA ALA A 461 -5.41 7.25 17.15
C ALA A 461 -4.36 6.19 16.81
N ARG A 462 -4.64 5.30 15.83
CA ARG A 462 -3.78 4.16 15.49
C ARG A 462 -2.43 4.55 14.90
N LYS A 463 -2.36 5.55 14.05
CA LYS A 463 -1.18 5.94 13.26
C LYS A 463 -0.96 7.45 13.31
N ILE A 464 -1.09 8.04 14.48
CA ILE A 464 -1.02 9.51 14.67
C ILE A 464 0.29 10.10 14.15
N HIS A 465 1.42 9.38 14.24
CA HIS A 465 2.70 9.82 13.69
C HIS A 465 2.66 10.04 12.18
N TYR A 466 1.91 9.25 11.40
CA TYR A 466 1.73 9.48 9.96
C TYR A 466 0.97 10.76 9.65
N THR A 467 0.01 11.12 10.49
CA THR A 467 -0.71 12.39 10.38
C THR A 467 0.20 13.59 10.68
N CYS A 468 1.07 13.45 11.67
CA CYS A 468 2.07 14.47 12.00
C CYS A 468 3.08 14.62 10.86
N ASP A 469 3.57 13.52 10.28
CA ASP A 469 4.48 13.54 9.14
C ASP A 469 3.84 14.24 7.92
N LEU A 470 2.57 13.96 7.64
CA LEU A 470 1.83 14.63 6.57
C LEU A 470 1.66 16.14 6.84
N PHE A 471 1.39 16.51 8.10
CA PHE A 471 1.32 17.92 8.51
C PHE A 471 2.65 18.64 8.25
N PHE A 472 3.79 18.03 8.57
CA PHE A 472 5.11 18.61 8.29
C PHE A 472 5.32 18.81 6.79
N ALA A 473 5.05 17.79 5.98
CA ALA A 473 5.19 17.87 4.54
C ALA A 473 4.32 18.98 3.94
N LEU A 474 3.06 19.09 4.36
CA LEU A 474 2.14 20.14 3.91
C LEU A 474 2.63 21.53 4.26
N ASN A 475 3.19 21.74 5.47
CA ASN A 475 3.71 23.05 5.88
C ASN A 475 4.98 23.45 5.14
N TRP A 476 5.82 22.51 4.70
CA TRP A 476 6.98 22.82 3.85
C TRP A 476 6.58 23.38 2.48
N GLY A 477 5.47 22.90 1.91
CA GLY A 477 4.89 23.49 0.71
C GLY A 477 4.16 24.81 1.00
N LEU A 478 3.31 24.82 2.04
CA LEU A 478 2.45 25.95 2.37
C LEU A 478 3.24 27.24 2.63
N ILE A 479 4.41 27.13 3.31
CA ILE A 479 5.22 28.30 3.65
C ILE A 479 5.72 29.07 2.42
N THR A 480 5.80 28.43 1.27
CA THR A 480 6.18 29.07 -0.01
C THR A 480 5.02 29.72 -0.76
N GLY A 481 3.78 29.53 -0.30
CA GLY A 481 2.57 29.96 -1.01
C GLY A 481 2.19 29.02 -2.17
N PHE A 482 1.42 29.54 -3.12
CA PHE A 482 0.81 28.76 -4.21
C PHE A 482 1.25 29.20 -5.62
N LYS A 483 2.28 30.06 -5.73
CA LYS A 483 2.72 30.59 -7.03
C LYS A 483 3.52 29.60 -7.87
N SER A 484 4.16 28.61 -7.22
CA SER A 484 4.96 27.59 -7.88
C SER A 484 4.47 26.18 -7.53
N PRO A 485 4.43 25.23 -8.48
CA PRO A 485 4.10 23.81 -8.20
C PRO A 485 5.25 23.03 -7.57
N PHE A 486 6.51 23.42 -7.76
CA PHE A 486 7.67 22.63 -7.36
C PHE A 486 7.84 22.50 -5.84
N PRO A 487 7.59 23.52 -5.01
CA PRO A 487 7.55 23.36 -3.56
C PRO A 487 6.50 22.34 -3.07
N TRP A 488 5.45 22.12 -3.84
CA TRP A 488 4.37 21.19 -3.54
C TRP A 488 4.66 19.75 -3.99
N PHE A 489 5.78 19.52 -4.67
CA PHE A 489 6.19 18.16 -5.05
C PHE A 489 6.30 17.24 -3.83
N TYR A 490 7.07 17.64 -2.81
CA TYR A 490 7.24 16.84 -1.61
C TYR A 490 5.92 16.59 -0.86
N PRO A 491 5.09 17.59 -0.55
CA PRO A 491 3.77 17.36 0.04
C PRO A 491 2.92 16.34 -0.70
N VAL A 492 2.79 16.46 -2.03
CA VAL A 492 1.97 15.56 -2.85
C VAL A 492 2.57 14.15 -2.91
N PHE A 493 3.86 14.05 -3.22
CA PHE A 493 4.58 12.78 -3.26
C PHE A 493 4.50 12.04 -1.92
N PHE A 494 4.75 12.76 -0.83
CA PHE A 494 4.72 12.19 0.50
C PHE A 494 3.30 11.76 0.92
N ALA A 495 2.28 12.54 0.59
CA ALA A 495 0.88 12.17 0.84
C ALA A 495 0.51 10.86 0.14
N CYS A 496 0.91 10.66 -1.12
CA CYS A 496 0.71 9.42 -1.86
C CYS A 496 1.48 8.25 -1.20
N MET A 497 2.75 8.46 -0.90
CA MET A 497 3.62 7.44 -0.29
C MET A 497 3.13 7.01 1.09
N ILE A 498 2.82 7.96 1.99
CA ILE A 498 2.40 7.64 3.35
C ILE A 498 1.00 6.98 3.38
N SER A 499 0.11 7.35 2.46
CA SER A 499 -1.20 6.72 2.31
C SER A 499 -1.04 5.25 1.89
N HIS A 500 -0.22 4.97 0.89
CA HIS A 500 0.09 3.60 0.46
C HIS A 500 0.76 2.79 1.59
N ARG A 501 1.72 3.39 2.30
CA ARG A 501 2.37 2.75 3.47
C ARG A 501 1.36 2.46 4.58
N ALA A 502 0.44 3.39 4.88
CA ALA A 502 -0.59 3.20 5.90
C ALA A 502 -1.52 2.03 5.56
N LEU A 503 -1.93 1.89 4.30
CA LEU A 503 -2.75 0.76 3.83
C LEU A 503 -2.02 -0.59 3.98
N ARG A 504 -0.76 -0.66 3.57
CA ARG A 504 0.08 -1.87 3.75
C ARG A 504 0.25 -2.23 5.22
N ASP A 505 0.51 -1.25 6.08
CA ASP A 505 0.67 -1.44 7.53
C ASP A 505 -0.63 -1.91 8.19
N ILE A 506 -1.78 -1.38 7.80
CA ILE A 506 -3.10 -1.82 8.31
C ILE A 506 -3.33 -3.29 7.93
N GLN A 507 -3.08 -3.65 6.68
CA GLN A 507 -3.22 -5.03 6.21
C GLN A 507 -2.28 -5.98 6.96
N ARG A 508 -1.02 -5.59 7.15
CA ARG A 508 -0.03 -6.35 7.91
C ARG A 508 -0.42 -6.52 9.38
N CYS A 509 -0.95 -5.46 10.01
CA CYS A 509 -1.43 -5.54 11.39
C CYS A 509 -2.66 -6.44 11.52
N ARG A 510 -3.60 -6.41 10.56
CA ARG A 510 -4.74 -7.32 10.53
C ARG A 510 -4.29 -8.78 10.44
N ASN A 511 -3.37 -9.07 9.52
CA ASN A 511 -2.84 -10.43 9.34
C ASN A 511 -2.07 -10.94 10.57
N LYS A 512 -1.43 -10.03 11.32
CA LYS A 512 -0.61 -10.38 12.48
C LYS A 512 -1.44 -10.55 13.76
N TYR A 513 -2.38 -9.64 14.02
CA TYR A 513 -3.05 -9.54 15.31
C TYR A 513 -4.51 -10.02 15.28
N GLY A 514 -5.04 -10.42 14.11
CA GLY A 514 -6.41 -10.94 13.97
C GLY A 514 -7.48 -10.05 14.60
N GLU A 515 -8.36 -10.64 15.39
CA GLU A 515 -9.45 -9.96 16.10
C GLU A 515 -8.97 -8.87 17.07
N ALA A 516 -7.84 -9.09 17.78
CA ALA A 516 -7.26 -8.09 18.67
C ALA A 516 -6.95 -6.76 17.96
N TRP A 517 -6.70 -6.77 16.64
CA TRP A 517 -6.57 -5.54 15.86
C TRP A 517 -7.89 -4.81 15.65
N LEU A 518 -9.01 -5.55 15.55
CA LEU A 518 -10.35 -4.98 15.43
C LEU A 518 -10.77 -4.35 16.76
N ASP A 519 -10.48 -4.99 17.89
CA ASP A 519 -10.77 -4.49 19.25
C ASP A 519 -10.13 -3.13 19.51
N THR A 520 -8.95 -2.85 18.94
CA THR A 520 -8.37 -1.51 18.98
C THR A 520 -9.26 -0.43 18.34
N CYS A 521 -10.31 -0.79 17.61
CA CYS A 521 -11.34 0.13 17.09
C CYS A 521 -12.50 0.35 18.06
N PHE A 522 -12.91 -0.69 18.80
CA PHE A 522 -14.14 -0.66 19.60
C PHE A 522 -14.02 0.13 20.91
N GLU A 523 -12.87 0.05 21.60
CA GLU A 523 -12.64 0.83 22.84
C GLU A 523 -12.67 2.36 22.62
N LYS A 524 -12.67 2.82 21.38
CA LYS A 524 -12.47 4.25 21.02
C LYS A 524 -13.71 4.96 20.51
N THR A 525 -14.84 4.29 20.37
CA THR A 525 -16.09 4.91 19.85
C THR A 525 -16.61 6.03 20.72
N ALA A 526 -16.29 6.05 22.01
CA ALA A 526 -16.71 7.11 22.95
C ALA A 526 -15.84 8.38 22.91
N VAL A 527 -14.62 8.33 22.34
CA VAL A 527 -13.67 9.47 22.31
C VAL A 527 -13.58 10.13 20.93
N HIS A 528 -14.22 9.55 19.91
CA HIS A 528 -14.13 10.00 18.50
C HIS A 528 -14.67 11.40 18.23
N ALA A 529 -15.47 11.98 19.15
CA ALA A 529 -16.05 13.30 18.94
C ALA A 529 -15.06 14.48 19.16
N LYS A 530 -13.88 14.28 19.74
CA LYS A 530 -12.95 15.37 20.09
C LYS A 530 -11.60 15.40 19.34
N CYS A 531 -11.28 14.40 18.53
CA CYS A 531 -10.01 14.34 17.79
C CYS A 531 -10.14 14.61 16.28
N GLN A 532 -11.13 15.42 15.89
CA GLN A 532 -11.43 15.74 14.48
C GLN A 532 -10.42 16.66 13.78
N LEU A 533 -9.43 17.25 14.47
CA LEU A 533 -8.54 18.21 13.81
C LEU A 533 -7.51 17.54 12.89
N ALA A 534 -7.01 16.36 13.25
CA ALA A 534 -6.09 15.59 12.39
C ALA A 534 -6.85 14.82 11.29
N ALA A 535 -8.06 14.34 11.59
CA ALA A 535 -9.00 13.84 10.61
C ALA A 535 -9.56 14.96 9.73
N LEU A 536 -9.70 16.20 10.25
CA LEU A 536 -10.23 17.35 9.52
C LEU A 536 -9.27 17.85 8.42
N LEU A 537 -7.95 17.74 8.59
CA LEU A 537 -6.99 18.11 7.55
C LEU A 537 -6.96 17.05 6.44
N VAL A 538 -7.04 15.76 6.77
CA VAL A 538 -7.24 14.69 5.78
C VAL A 538 -8.66 14.73 5.20
N ASP A 539 -9.67 15.09 5.98
CA ASP A 539 -11.06 15.26 5.55
C ASP A 539 -11.30 16.56 4.79
N THR A 540 -10.53 17.62 5.01
CA THR A 540 -10.70 18.86 4.24
C THR A 540 -10.18 18.69 2.80
N PHE A 541 -9.13 17.90 2.60
CA PHE A 541 -8.72 17.47 1.26
C PHE A 541 -9.65 16.40 0.66
N ARG A 542 -10.32 15.58 1.48
CA ARG A 542 -11.36 14.63 1.04
C ARG A 542 -12.73 15.28 0.87
N LYS A 543 -13.07 16.29 1.63
CA LYS A 543 -14.36 17.03 1.51
C LYS A 543 -14.49 17.83 0.23
N ALA A 544 -13.40 18.10 -0.45
CA ALA A 544 -13.46 18.62 -1.83
C ALA A 544 -13.89 17.55 -2.85
N THR A 545 -13.92 16.25 -2.50
CA THR A 545 -14.19 15.18 -3.49
C THR A 545 -14.93 13.93 -2.96
N LEU A 546 -15.08 13.68 -1.64
CA LEU A 546 -15.72 12.44 -1.15
C LEU A 546 -16.36 12.63 0.23
N MET A 547 -17.67 12.42 0.32
CA MET A 547 -18.39 12.22 1.58
C MET A 547 -17.89 10.92 2.22
N THR A 548 -17.53 10.96 3.51
CA THR A 548 -17.17 9.75 4.27
C THR A 548 -18.45 8.96 4.56
N VAL A 549 -18.55 7.78 3.91
CA VAL A 549 -19.68 6.88 4.12
C VAL A 549 -19.25 5.82 5.14
N HIS A 550 -19.94 5.75 6.28
CA HIS A 550 -19.81 4.65 7.22
C HIS A 550 -20.76 3.54 6.78
N LEU A 551 -20.31 2.30 6.89
CA LEU A 551 -21.10 1.12 6.54
C LEU A 551 -21.52 0.41 7.83
N GLU A 552 -22.81 0.33 8.05
CA GLU A 552 -23.41 -0.54 9.06
C GLU A 552 -23.73 -1.88 8.42
N TYR A 553 -23.35 -2.95 9.09
CA TYR A 553 -23.68 -4.31 8.69
C TYR A 553 -24.74 -4.85 9.65
N SER A 554 -25.80 -5.37 9.08
CA SER A 554 -26.86 -6.02 9.86
C SER A 554 -27.37 -7.24 9.12
N LYS A 555 -27.94 -8.18 9.87
CA LYS A 555 -28.56 -9.39 9.35
C LYS A 555 -30.02 -9.39 9.77
N PHE A 556 -30.91 -9.46 8.79
CA PHE A 556 -32.35 -9.50 9.00
C PHE A 556 -32.91 -10.84 8.53
N TYR A 557 -34.03 -11.23 9.08
CA TYR A 557 -34.76 -12.43 8.69
C TYR A 557 -36.13 -12.01 8.16
N VAL A 558 -36.47 -12.48 6.95
CA VAL A 558 -37.79 -12.33 6.36
C VAL A 558 -38.21 -13.74 5.90
N ASP A 559 -39.29 -14.25 6.46
CA ASP A 559 -39.84 -15.58 6.14
C ASP A 559 -38.78 -16.70 6.08
N TRP A 560 -37.91 -16.76 7.11
CA TRP A 560 -36.76 -17.69 7.25
C TRP A 560 -35.56 -17.40 6.31
N MET A 561 -35.68 -16.45 5.38
CA MET A 561 -34.56 -16.00 4.57
C MET A 561 -33.71 -14.97 5.34
N SER A 562 -32.41 -15.18 5.36
CA SER A 562 -31.46 -14.19 5.90
C SER A 562 -31.09 -13.19 4.80
N ILE A 563 -31.25 -11.90 5.07
CA ILE A 563 -30.79 -10.80 4.21
C ILE A 563 -29.61 -10.10 4.88
N TYR A 564 -28.46 -10.07 4.21
CA TYR A 564 -27.29 -9.33 4.63
C TYR A 564 -27.37 -7.90 4.11
N VAL A 565 -27.47 -6.92 5.01
CA VAL A 565 -27.64 -5.52 4.64
C VAL A 565 -26.37 -4.73 4.91
N PHE A 566 -25.92 -3.99 3.89
CA PHE A 566 -24.80 -3.08 3.95
C PHE A 566 -25.35 -1.66 3.78
N HIS A 567 -25.49 -0.94 4.89
CA HIS A 567 -26.15 0.35 4.94
C HIS A 567 -25.13 1.48 5.10
N PRO A 568 -25.06 2.46 4.16
CA PRO A 568 -24.22 3.63 4.33
C PRO A 568 -24.82 4.57 5.39
N THR A 569 -23.98 5.11 6.27
CA THR A 569 -24.34 6.16 7.21
C THR A 569 -23.42 7.37 7.03
N ILE A 570 -23.95 8.57 7.17
CA ILE A 570 -23.18 9.80 7.06
C ILE A 570 -23.21 10.50 8.43
N PRO A 571 -22.07 10.66 9.10
CA PRO A 571 -22.01 11.36 10.38
C PRO A 571 -22.62 12.77 10.29
N GLY A 572 -23.51 13.09 11.22
CA GLY A 572 -24.23 14.36 11.24
C GLY A 572 -25.48 14.43 10.34
N TYR A 573 -25.79 13.36 9.58
CA TYR A 573 -26.97 13.30 8.70
C TYR A 573 -27.80 12.03 8.97
N PRO A 574 -28.48 11.91 10.14
CA PRO A 574 -29.20 10.69 10.51
C PRO A 574 -30.42 10.39 9.61
N LYS A 575 -30.88 11.36 8.84
CA LYS A 575 -32.00 11.24 7.89
C LYS A 575 -31.51 11.11 6.42
N ALA A 576 -30.23 10.84 6.19
CA ALA A 576 -29.72 10.64 4.84
C ALA A 576 -30.42 9.46 4.17
N ARG A 577 -30.79 9.64 2.90
CA ARG A 577 -31.47 8.61 2.10
C ARG A 577 -30.61 8.18 0.94
N PHE A 578 -30.63 6.88 0.63
CA PHE A 578 -29.82 6.26 -0.40
C PHE A 578 -30.68 5.35 -1.27
N PRO A 579 -30.39 5.19 -2.56
CA PRO A 579 -31.06 4.19 -3.37
C PRO A 579 -30.70 2.77 -2.93
N GLY A 580 -31.63 1.82 -3.11
CA GLY A 580 -31.44 0.42 -2.78
C GLY A 580 -30.82 -0.36 -3.92
N VAL A 581 -30.03 -1.39 -3.61
CA VAL A 581 -29.50 -2.36 -4.61
C VAL A 581 -29.60 -3.77 -4.03
N VAL A 582 -30.28 -4.67 -4.73
CA VAL A 582 -30.25 -6.10 -4.41
C VAL A 582 -29.01 -6.72 -5.03
N VAL A 583 -28.20 -7.42 -4.22
CA VAL A 583 -26.93 -8.04 -4.66
C VAL A 583 -27.05 -9.55 -4.54
N PHE A 584 -27.24 -10.22 -5.66
CA PHE A 584 -27.39 -11.67 -5.70
C PHE A 584 -26.04 -12.39 -5.78
N SER A 585 -25.94 -13.47 -5.00
CA SER A 585 -24.74 -14.28 -4.88
C SER A 585 -24.63 -15.34 -5.99
N GLU A 586 -23.44 -15.90 -6.13
CA GLU A 586 -23.18 -17.11 -6.91
C GLU A 586 -23.85 -18.35 -6.26
N ILE A 587 -23.57 -19.55 -6.78
CA ILE A 587 -24.04 -20.82 -6.20
C ILE A 587 -23.50 -21.13 -4.79
N TYR A 588 -22.64 -20.25 -4.22
CA TYR A 588 -21.99 -20.44 -2.93
C TYR A 588 -22.58 -19.58 -1.80
N GLN A 589 -23.74 -18.99 -2.01
CA GLN A 589 -24.37 -18.02 -1.11
C GLN A 589 -23.52 -16.74 -0.91
N VAL A 590 -23.73 -15.99 0.17
CA VAL A 590 -23.07 -14.69 0.39
C VAL A 590 -21.66 -14.88 0.91
N THR A 591 -20.74 -15.22 0.01
CA THR A 591 -19.32 -15.44 0.31
C THR A 591 -18.57 -14.13 0.62
N GLY A 592 -17.29 -14.24 1.00
CA GLY A 592 -16.38 -13.10 1.19
C GLY A 592 -16.31 -12.16 -0.01
N PRO A 593 -16.07 -12.67 -1.25
CA PRO A 593 -16.15 -11.89 -2.49
C PRO A 593 -17.45 -11.14 -2.68
N VAL A 594 -18.61 -11.79 -2.52
CA VAL A 594 -19.94 -11.16 -2.65
C VAL A 594 -20.12 -10.05 -1.60
N SER A 595 -19.75 -10.32 -0.34
CA SER A 595 -19.81 -9.32 0.75
C SER A 595 -18.91 -8.12 0.48
N ARG A 596 -17.71 -8.32 -0.09
CA ARG A 596 -16.82 -7.20 -0.46
C ARG A 596 -17.38 -6.38 -1.61
N PHE A 597 -17.96 -7.03 -2.62
CA PHE A 597 -18.61 -6.37 -3.74
C PHE A 597 -19.80 -5.52 -3.27
N ALA A 598 -20.69 -6.07 -2.43
CA ALA A 598 -21.79 -5.33 -1.83
C ALA A 598 -21.32 -4.13 -0.99
N ARG A 599 -20.22 -4.28 -0.22
CA ARG A 599 -19.62 -3.17 0.54
C ARG A 599 -19.03 -2.09 -0.37
N GLN A 600 -18.43 -2.46 -1.49
CA GLN A 600 -17.92 -1.48 -2.47
C GLN A 600 -19.06 -0.63 -3.03
N ILE A 601 -20.18 -1.25 -3.40
CA ILE A 601 -21.38 -0.56 -3.89
C ILE A 601 -21.96 0.34 -2.79
N ALA A 602 -22.10 -0.19 -1.57
CA ALA A 602 -22.60 0.60 -0.44
C ALA A 602 -21.67 1.78 -0.07
N GLY A 603 -20.35 1.61 -0.22
CA GLY A 603 -19.37 2.67 -0.08
C GLY A 603 -19.54 3.82 -1.08
N GLN A 604 -20.27 3.61 -2.16
CA GLN A 604 -20.65 4.64 -3.13
C GLN A 604 -22.00 5.30 -2.83
N GLY A 605 -22.62 5.00 -1.69
CA GLY A 605 -23.88 5.62 -1.26
C GLY A 605 -25.13 4.90 -1.78
N TYR A 606 -25.14 3.56 -1.68
CA TYR A 606 -26.30 2.70 -1.94
C TYR A 606 -26.56 1.79 -0.74
N ILE A 607 -27.82 1.47 -0.44
CA ILE A 607 -28.16 0.43 0.54
C ILE A 607 -28.15 -0.90 -0.20
N CYS A 608 -27.25 -1.83 0.16
CA CYS A 608 -27.17 -3.13 -0.49
C CYS A 608 -27.83 -4.20 0.37
N ALA A 609 -28.71 -5.00 -0.22
CA ALA A 609 -29.36 -6.16 0.38
C ALA A 609 -28.95 -7.44 -0.37
N ALA A 610 -28.32 -8.39 0.31
CA ALA A 610 -27.87 -9.64 -0.27
C ALA A 610 -28.58 -10.83 0.39
N PRO A 611 -29.49 -11.54 -0.30
CA PRO A 611 -30.23 -12.68 0.27
C PRO A 611 -29.38 -13.94 0.36
N SER A 612 -29.67 -14.80 1.36
CA SER A 612 -29.19 -16.17 1.41
C SER A 612 -29.99 -17.03 0.42
N THR A 613 -29.42 -17.29 -0.74
CA THR A 613 -30.11 -17.92 -1.88
C THR A 613 -30.68 -19.32 -1.60
N TYR A 614 -30.07 -20.06 -0.68
CA TYR A 614 -30.43 -21.47 -0.42
C TYR A 614 -30.99 -21.72 0.99
N HIS A 615 -31.67 -20.70 1.56
CA HIS A 615 -32.28 -20.78 2.89
C HIS A 615 -33.26 -21.96 3.07
N GLU A 616 -33.83 -22.49 2.01
CA GLU A 616 -34.73 -23.65 2.02
C GLU A 616 -33.99 -24.97 2.25
N PHE A 617 -32.70 -25.05 1.98
CA PHE A 617 -31.89 -26.27 2.04
C PHE A 617 -30.85 -26.24 3.15
N THR A 618 -30.39 -25.08 3.56
CA THR A 618 -29.29 -24.92 4.53
C THR A 618 -29.39 -23.58 5.26
N GLY A 619 -28.55 -23.38 6.27
CA GLY A 619 -28.37 -22.10 6.91
C GLY A 619 -27.77 -21.03 5.98
N PRO A 620 -27.65 -19.80 6.46
CA PRO A 620 -27.18 -18.67 5.67
C PRO A 620 -25.65 -18.64 5.46
N GLU A 621 -24.92 -19.60 6.02
CA GLU A 621 -23.47 -19.67 5.94
C GLU A 621 -23.04 -19.91 4.48
N PRO A 622 -21.95 -19.26 4.02
CA PRO A 622 -21.45 -19.44 2.67
C PRO A 622 -20.86 -20.85 2.49
N LEU A 623 -20.99 -21.38 1.27
CA LEU A 623 -20.29 -22.55 0.82
C LEU A 623 -18.84 -22.21 0.46
N GLU A 624 -17.96 -23.21 0.54
CA GLU A 624 -16.56 -23.08 0.15
C GLU A 624 -16.37 -23.28 -1.36
N TYR A 625 -15.31 -22.68 -1.92
CA TYR A 625 -14.97 -22.82 -3.35
C TYR A 625 -14.24 -24.15 -3.67
N ASN A 626 -14.70 -25.25 -3.10
CA ASN A 626 -14.21 -26.61 -3.34
C ASN A 626 -15.17 -27.42 -4.24
N ALA A 627 -14.80 -28.63 -4.62
CA ALA A 627 -15.61 -29.45 -5.53
C ALA A 627 -16.92 -29.92 -4.87
N GLU A 628 -16.87 -30.34 -3.61
CA GLU A 628 -18.02 -30.83 -2.87
C GLU A 628 -19.12 -29.76 -2.74
N ASP A 629 -18.74 -28.57 -2.33
CA ASP A 629 -19.67 -27.44 -2.15
C ASP A 629 -20.14 -26.87 -3.49
N THR A 630 -19.30 -26.96 -4.54
CA THR A 630 -19.72 -26.65 -5.92
C THR A 630 -20.83 -27.58 -6.37
N ASP A 631 -20.72 -28.88 -6.10
CA ASP A 631 -21.74 -29.86 -6.43
C ASP A 631 -23.03 -29.65 -5.62
N LYS A 632 -22.91 -29.31 -4.31
CA LYS A 632 -24.07 -28.93 -3.49
C LYS A 632 -24.79 -27.71 -4.06
N GLY A 633 -24.04 -26.64 -4.34
CA GLY A 633 -24.61 -25.41 -4.89
C GLY A 633 -25.31 -25.62 -6.24
N ASN A 634 -24.70 -26.43 -7.13
CA ASN A 634 -25.30 -26.81 -8.42
C ASN A 634 -26.57 -27.67 -8.23
N LYS A 635 -26.56 -28.61 -7.28
CA LYS A 635 -27.72 -29.43 -6.95
C LYS A 635 -28.88 -28.58 -6.41
N TRP A 636 -28.61 -27.66 -5.49
CA TRP A 636 -29.66 -26.79 -4.95
C TRP A 636 -30.18 -25.81 -5.98
N LYS A 637 -29.31 -25.28 -6.87
CA LYS A 637 -29.71 -24.40 -8.00
C LYS A 637 -30.83 -25.00 -8.83
N VAL A 638 -30.77 -26.28 -9.13
CA VAL A 638 -31.78 -26.98 -9.94
C VAL A 638 -32.88 -27.68 -9.13
N SER A 639 -32.79 -27.65 -7.79
CA SER A 639 -33.81 -28.20 -6.88
C SER A 639 -34.77 -27.14 -6.37
N LYS A 640 -34.36 -25.88 -6.26
CA LYS A 640 -35.18 -24.74 -5.88
C LYS A 640 -36.21 -24.42 -6.96
N LYS A 641 -37.42 -24.06 -6.57
CA LYS A 641 -38.48 -23.68 -7.53
C LYS A 641 -38.19 -22.30 -8.13
N LEU A 642 -38.59 -22.09 -9.38
CA LEU A 642 -38.41 -20.80 -10.06
C LEU A 642 -39.15 -19.67 -9.33
N ALA A 643 -40.42 -19.92 -8.93
CA ALA A 643 -41.22 -18.97 -8.17
C ALA A 643 -40.58 -18.55 -6.82
N ALA A 644 -39.83 -19.45 -6.17
CA ALA A 644 -39.15 -19.15 -4.93
C ALA A 644 -37.94 -18.20 -5.14
N TYR A 645 -37.27 -18.27 -6.29
CA TYR A 645 -36.26 -17.27 -6.66
C TYR A 645 -36.85 -15.88 -6.89
N ASP A 646 -38.02 -15.82 -7.54
CA ASP A 646 -38.73 -14.56 -7.79
C ASP A 646 -39.27 -13.97 -6.47
N GLU A 647 -39.76 -14.82 -5.57
CA GLU A 647 -40.23 -14.42 -4.24
C GLU A 647 -39.07 -13.83 -3.40
N ASP A 648 -37.91 -14.49 -3.35
CA ASP A 648 -36.72 -13.97 -2.67
C ASP A 648 -36.32 -12.61 -3.21
N ALA A 649 -36.36 -12.43 -4.53
CA ALA A 649 -36.04 -11.15 -5.14
C ALA A 649 -37.05 -10.07 -4.76
N SER A 650 -38.35 -10.37 -4.81
CA SER A 650 -39.41 -9.46 -4.41
C SER A 650 -39.32 -9.07 -2.94
N LEU A 651 -39.08 -10.02 -2.03
CA LEU A 651 -38.89 -9.76 -0.61
C LEU A 651 -37.69 -8.81 -0.32
N CYS A 652 -36.59 -8.94 -1.08
CA CYS A 652 -35.47 -8.01 -0.95
C CYS A 652 -35.83 -6.60 -1.45
N VAL A 653 -36.59 -6.49 -2.54
CA VAL A 653 -37.09 -5.20 -3.04
C VAL A 653 -38.04 -4.57 -2.02
N ASP A 654 -38.99 -5.33 -1.47
CA ASP A 654 -39.93 -4.89 -0.43
C ASP A 654 -39.17 -4.41 0.81
N TYR A 655 -38.20 -5.18 1.27
CA TYR A 655 -37.37 -4.81 2.40
C TYR A 655 -36.68 -3.46 2.16
N LEU A 656 -36.00 -3.28 1.02
CA LEU A 656 -35.31 -2.04 0.70
C LEU A 656 -36.27 -0.85 0.65
N LEU A 657 -37.43 -1.01 0.03
CA LEU A 657 -38.46 0.02 -0.09
C LEU A 657 -39.10 0.35 1.25
N SER A 658 -39.15 -0.58 2.20
CA SER A 658 -39.67 -0.37 3.55
C SER A 658 -38.76 0.50 4.41
N LEU A 659 -37.48 0.62 4.07
CA LEU A 659 -36.53 1.39 4.86
C LEU A 659 -36.76 2.90 4.73
N PRO A 660 -36.93 3.64 5.85
CA PRO A 660 -37.11 5.10 5.82
C PRO A 660 -35.87 5.83 5.22
N THR A 661 -34.73 5.17 5.19
CA THR A 661 -33.49 5.67 4.62
C THR A 661 -33.34 5.33 3.12
N CYS A 662 -34.28 4.58 2.53
CA CYS A 662 -34.29 4.33 1.09
C CYS A 662 -34.98 5.50 0.35
N THR A 663 -34.40 5.87 -0.82
CA THR A 663 -35.00 6.92 -1.68
C THR A 663 -36.26 6.45 -2.42
N GLY A 664 -36.58 5.16 -2.37
CA GLY A 664 -37.66 4.56 -3.14
C GLY A 664 -37.23 4.08 -4.55
N ARG A 665 -35.95 4.24 -4.92
CA ARG A 665 -35.37 3.76 -6.17
C ARG A 665 -34.51 2.55 -5.89
N VAL A 666 -34.76 1.45 -6.63
CA VAL A 666 -34.07 0.17 -6.43
C VAL A 666 -33.48 -0.31 -7.73
N GLY A 667 -32.25 -0.84 -7.65
CA GLY A 667 -31.54 -1.57 -8.70
C GLY A 667 -31.18 -2.99 -8.25
N ALA A 668 -30.67 -3.79 -9.17
CA ALA A 668 -30.22 -5.16 -8.91
C ALA A 668 -28.86 -5.42 -9.54
N THR A 669 -28.06 -6.28 -8.92
CA THR A 669 -26.83 -6.78 -9.52
C THR A 669 -26.49 -8.16 -8.97
N GLY A 670 -25.64 -8.87 -9.67
CA GLY A 670 -25.13 -10.16 -9.21
C GLY A 670 -24.23 -10.83 -10.24
N MET A 671 -23.62 -11.93 -9.85
CA MET A 671 -22.61 -12.62 -10.63
C MET A 671 -22.92 -14.12 -10.75
N CYS A 672 -22.66 -14.73 -11.89
CA CYS A 672 -22.94 -16.14 -12.18
C CYS A 672 -24.45 -16.45 -12.08
N LEU A 673 -24.87 -17.36 -11.19
CA LEU A 673 -26.28 -17.54 -10.82
C LEU A 673 -26.91 -16.20 -10.43
N GLY A 674 -26.20 -15.41 -9.59
CA GLY A 674 -26.68 -14.10 -9.15
C GLY A 674 -26.84 -13.09 -10.29
N GLY A 675 -26.09 -13.20 -11.36
CA GLY A 675 -26.29 -12.42 -12.59
C GLY A 675 -27.64 -12.74 -13.25
N HIS A 676 -28.02 -14.02 -13.26
CA HIS A 676 -29.35 -14.45 -13.72
C HIS A 676 -30.46 -13.99 -12.78
N LEU A 677 -30.24 -14.11 -11.46
CA LEU A 677 -31.23 -13.62 -10.47
C LEU A 677 -31.42 -12.10 -10.52
N ALA A 678 -30.35 -11.33 -10.81
CA ALA A 678 -30.46 -9.90 -11.06
C ALA A 678 -31.30 -9.58 -12.30
N TYR A 679 -31.12 -10.38 -13.39
CA TYR A 679 -31.98 -10.30 -14.56
C TYR A 679 -33.46 -10.58 -14.22
N ARG A 680 -33.73 -11.65 -13.45
CA ARG A 680 -35.09 -11.95 -12.99
C ARG A 680 -35.66 -10.89 -12.08
N CYS A 681 -34.86 -10.34 -11.18
CA CYS A 681 -35.26 -9.21 -10.33
C CYS A 681 -35.65 -7.97 -11.17
N ALA A 682 -35.02 -7.76 -12.33
CA ALA A 682 -35.38 -6.67 -13.26
C ALA A 682 -36.74 -6.87 -13.95
N LEU A 683 -37.37 -8.07 -13.91
CA LEU A 683 -38.74 -8.29 -14.35
C LEU A 683 -39.75 -7.57 -13.44
N ASP A 684 -39.37 -7.23 -12.20
CA ASP A 684 -40.18 -6.39 -11.32
C ASP A 684 -40.07 -4.92 -11.77
N SER A 685 -41.20 -4.31 -12.12
CA SER A 685 -41.28 -2.93 -12.64
C SER A 685 -40.75 -1.86 -11.67
N ARG A 686 -40.60 -2.19 -10.40
CA ARG A 686 -40.02 -1.31 -9.37
C ARG A 686 -38.50 -1.23 -9.49
N VAL A 687 -37.84 -2.19 -10.14
CA VAL A 687 -36.39 -2.19 -10.37
C VAL A 687 -36.08 -1.33 -11.59
N LYS A 688 -35.33 -0.26 -11.39
CA LYS A 688 -35.04 0.75 -12.41
C LYS A 688 -33.78 0.47 -13.24
N ALA A 689 -32.88 -0.35 -12.70
CA ALA A 689 -31.65 -0.72 -13.37
C ALA A 689 -31.13 -2.07 -12.89
N ALA A 690 -30.50 -2.85 -13.77
CA ALA A 690 -29.81 -4.07 -13.34
C ALA A 690 -28.49 -4.27 -14.08
N VAL A 691 -27.49 -4.81 -13.38
CA VAL A 691 -26.19 -5.17 -13.94
C VAL A 691 -25.93 -6.65 -13.70
N CYS A 692 -25.86 -7.41 -14.76
CA CYS A 692 -25.78 -8.87 -14.74
C CYS A 692 -24.40 -9.33 -15.20
N TYR A 693 -23.57 -9.80 -14.26
CA TYR A 693 -22.24 -10.30 -14.58
C TYR A 693 -22.25 -11.78 -14.88
N PHE A 694 -21.80 -12.14 -16.09
CA PHE A 694 -21.68 -13.53 -16.61
C PHE A 694 -22.83 -14.43 -16.17
N ALA A 695 -24.05 -13.92 -16.39
CA ALA A 695 -25.32 -14.57 -16.01
C ALA A 695 -25.49 -15.94 -16.67
N THR A 696 -25.56 -17.00 -15.88
CA THR A 696 -25.69 -18.38 -16.37
C THR A 696 -27.13 -18.79 -16.60
N ASP A 697 -27.34 -19.88 -17.33
CA ASP A 697 -28.60 -20.61 -17.46
C ASP A 697 -29.73 -19.88 -18.23
N ILE A 698 -29.66 -18.59 -18.55
CA ILE A 698 -30.68 -17.80 -19.24
C ILE A 698 -30.92 -18.39 -20.67
N HIS A 699 -29.82 -18.58 -21.43
CA HIS A 699 -29.88 -19.10 -22.80
C HIS A 699 -30.34 -20.53 -22.87
N SER A 700 -30.01 -21.36 -21.90
CA SER A 700 -30.27 -22.79 -21.86
C SER A 700 -31.58 -23.13 -21.15
N LYS A 701 -32.22 -22.16 -20.47
CA LYS A 701 -33.44 -22.32 -19.68
C LYS A 701 -33.32 -23.38 -18.59
N THR A 702 -32.15 -23.55 -18.02
CA THR A 702 -31.81 -24.64 -17.07
C THR A 702 -31.89 -24.27 -15.60
N LEU A 703 -32.29 -23.05 -15.25
CA LEU A 703 -32.47 -22.63 -13.87
C LEU A 703 -33.70 -23.33 -13.24
N ALA A 704 -33.61 -23.66 -11.96
CA ALA A 704 -34.68 -24.15 -11.10
C ALA A 704 -35.17 -25.59 -11.36
N ALA A 705 -36.04 -26.05 -10.48
CA ALA A 705 -36.67 -27.37 -10.56
C ALA A 705 -37.53 -27.48 -11.85
N GLY A 706 -37.28 -28.56 -12.57
CA GLY A 706 -37.97 -28.80 -13.85
C GLY A 706 -37.31 -28.13 -15.07
N LYS A 707 -36.25 -27.31 -14.87
CA LYS A 707 -35.52 -26.60 -15.94
C LYS A 707 -36.49 -25.86 -16.90
N ASN A 708 -37.38 -25.09 -16.32
CA ASN A 708 -38.47 -24.38 -16.97
C ASN A 708 -38.33 -22.86 -16.88
N ASP A 709 -37.09 -22.36 -16.87
CA ASP A 709 -36.82 -20.93 -16.84
C ASP A 709 -37.48 -20.18 -18.01
N ASP A 710 -38.21 -19.14 -17.68
CA ASP A 710 -38.98 -18.31 -18.62
C ASP A 710 -38.33 -16.89 -18.79
N SER A 711 -37.11 -16.67 -18.33
CA SER A 711 -36.42 -15.37 -18.32
C SER A 711 -36.42 -14.68 -19.67
N LEU A 712 -36.09 -15.43 -20.77
CA LEU A 712 -36.08 -14.84 -22.11
C LEU A 712 -37.51 -14.61 -22.64
N ALA A 713 -38.48 -15.45 -22.26
CA ALA A 713 -39.87 -15.27 -22.71
C ALA A 713 -40.47 -13.99 -22.09
N ARG A 714 -40.08 -13.68 -20.85
CA ARG A 714 -40.54 -12.52 -20.07
C ARG A 714 -39.68 -11.29 -20.22
N ALA A 715 -38.69 -11.24 -21.10
CA ALA A 715 -37.77 -10.11 -21.27
C ALA A 715 -38.52 -8.77 -21.45
N GLU A 716 -39.69 -8.74 -22.07
CA GLU A 716 -40.53 -7.56 -22.26
C GLU A 716 -41.11 -6.96 -20.95
N ASP A 717 -41.09 -7.75 -19.83
CA ASP A 717 -41.48 -7.25 -18.50
C ASP A 717 -40.44 -6.29 -17.91
N ILE A 718 -39.20 -6.33 -18.39
CA ILE A 718 -38.11 -5.44 -17.95
C ILE A 718 -38.41 -4.02 -18.39
N LYS A 719 -38.66 -3.13 -17.42
CA LYS A 719 -38.96 -1.71 -17.64
C LYS A 719 -37.79 -0.79 -17.31
N GLY A 720 -36.79 -1.31 -16.59
CA GLY A 720 -35.55 -0.62 -16.27
C GLY A 720 -34.47 -0.83 -17.31
N GLU A 721 -33.35 -0.15 -17.16
CA GLU A 721 -32.19 -0.32 -18.01
C GLU A 721 -31.32 -1.50 -17.56
N LEU A 722 -30.82 -2.29 -18.50
CA LEU A 722 -30.06 -3.51 -18.24
C LEU A 722 -28.64 -3.41 -18.78
N ILE A 723 -27.65 -3.81 -17.99
CA ILE A 723 -26.28 -4.08 -18.48
C ILE A 723 -25.99 -5.57 -18.36
N MET A 724 -25.63 -6.21 -19.48
CA MET A 724 -25.18 -7.59 -19.54
C MET A 724 -23.68 -7.63 -19.82
N ILE A 725 -22.89 -8.27 -18.95
CA ILE A 725 -21.42 -8.33 -19.06
C ILE A 725 -20.96 -9.79 -19.07
N PHE A 726 -20.27 -10.21 -20.13
CA PHE A 726 -19.79 -11.58 -20.32
C PHE A 726 -18.29 -11.63 -20.63
N GLY A 727 -17.65 -12.75 -20.32
CA GLY A 727 -16.33 -13.09 -20.84
C GLY A 727 -16.44 -13.87 -22.15
N LYS A 728 -15.63 -13.57 -23.16
CA LYS A 728 -15.65 -14.35 -24.44
C LYS A 728 -15.19 -15.80 -24.24
N ASN A 729 -14.34 -16.06 -23.26
CA ASN A 729 -13.84 -17.39 -22.92
C ASN A 729 -14.67 -18.06 -21.79
N ASP A 730 -15.91 -17.63 -21.60
CA ASP A 730 -16.83 -18.20 -20.62
C ASP A 730 -17.56 -19.43 -21.21
N ASN A 731 -17.19 -20.61 -20.71
CA ASN A 731 -17.80 -21.87 -21.14
C ASN A 731 -19.21 -22.09 -20.56
N HIS A 732 -19.64 -21.32 -19.57
CA HIS A 732 -21.00 -21.43 -19.02
C HIS A 732 -22.02 -20.69 -19.87
N VAL A 733 -21.59 -19.71 -20.68
CA VAL A 733 -22.45 -18.98 -21.61
C VAL A 733 -21.73 -18.90 -22.96
N PRO A 734 -21.89 -19.90 -23.82
CA PRO A 734 -21.19 -19.96 -25.09
C PRO A 734 -21.64 -18.84 -26.06
N PRO A 735 -20.90 -18.57 -27.15
CA PRO A 735 -21.20 -17.47 -28.07
C PRO A 735 -22.66 -17.47 -28.56
N GLU A 736 -23.19 -18.64 -28.94
CA GLU A 736 -24.56 -18.80 -29.43
C GLU A 736 -25.59 -18.44 -28.34
N GLY A 737 -25.25 -18.75 -27.07
CA GLY A 737 -26.07 -18.40 -25.91
C GLY A 737 -26.11 -16.90 -25.68
N ARG A 738 -24.95 -16.21 -25.79
CA ARG A 738 -24.86 -14.76 -25.67
C ARG A 738 -25.61 -14.06 -26.79
N ASP A 739 -25.48 -14.56 -28.03
CA ASP A 739 -26.19 -14.04 -29.21
C ASP A 739 -27.70 -14.21 -29.08
N LEU A 740 -28.16 -15.34 -28.54
CA LEU A 740 -29.58 -15.57 -28.27
C LEU A 740 -30.12 -14.57 -27.24
N ILE A 741 -29.41 -14.36 -26.14
CA ILE A 741 -29.80 -13.38 -25.12
C ILE A 741 -29.87 -11.98 -25.74
N ARG A 742 -28.82 -11.51 -26.41
CA ARG A 742 -28.75 -10.19 -27.03
C ARG A 742 -29.86 -9.97 -28.04
N LYS A 743 -30.08 -10.94 -28.92
CA LYS A 743 -31.14 -10.88 -29.93
C LYS A 743 -32.52 -10.81 -29.27
N THR A 744 -32.79 -11.63 -28.26
CA THR A 744 -34.09 -11.63 -27.57
C THR A 744 -34.36 -10.28 -26.88
N LEU A 745 -33.38 -9.71 -26.20
CA LEU A 745 -33.51 -8.39 -25.57
C LEU A 745 -33.82 -7.29 -26.60
N GLN A 746 -33.16 -7.34 -27.77
CA GLN A 746 -33.41 -6.41 -28.88
C GLN A 746 -34.79 -6.60 -29.46
N ASP A 747 -35.18 -7.85 -29.75
CA ASP A 747 -36.51 -8.18 -30.36
C ASP A 747 -37.67 -7.82 -29.42
N LYS A 748 -37.44 -7.82 -28.11
CA LYS A 748 -38.44 -7.46 -27.09
C LYS A 748 -38.40 -5.98 -26.69
N GLY A 749 -37.53 -5.15 -27.30
CA GLY A 749 -37.46 -3.71 -27.07
C GLY A 749 -36.94 -3.33 -25.69
N VAL A 750 -36.14 -4.18 -25.05
CA VAL A 750 -35.52 -3.88 -23.77
C VAL A 750 -34.41 -2.83 -23.92
N LEU A 751 -34.36 -1.84 -23.06
CA LEU A 751 -33.27 -0.89 -23.04
C LEU A 751 -32.05 -1.55 -22.38
N PHE A 752 -30.99 -1.85 -23.14
CA PHE A 752 -29.85 -2.57 -22.61
C PHE A 752 -28.52 -2.22 -23.28
N SER A 753 -27.44 -2.41 -22.49
CA SER A 753 -26.06 -2.45 -22.99
C SER A 753 -25.48 -3.86 -22.85
N PHE A 754 -24.66 -4.28 -23.82
CA PHE A 754 -24.11 -5.63 -23.87
C PHE A 754 -22.61 -5.59 -24.08
N TYR A 755 -21.84 -6.12 -23.13
CA TYR A 755 -20.38 -6.09 -23.13
C TYR A 755 -19.78 -7.48 -23.13
N GLU A 756 -18.81 -7.71 -24.00
CA GLU A 756 -18.06 -8.95 -24.08
C GLU A 756 -16.57 -8.68 -23.91
N VAL A 757 -16.00 -9.15 -22.81
CA VAL A 757 -14.58 -9.00 -22.51
C VAL A 757 -13.78 -10.08 -23.23
N ALA A 758 -12.91 -9.68 -24.17
CA ALA A 758 -12.27 -10.57 -25.15
C ALA A 758 -11.47 -11.73 -24.56
N TRP A 759 -10.79 -11.54 -23.44
CA TRP A 759 -9.92 -12.54 -22.80
C TRP A 759 -10.51 -13.16 -21.54
N ALA A 760 -11.61 -12.63 -21.02
CA ALA A 760 -12.13 -13.03 -19.73
C ALA A 760 -12.82 -14.39 -19.77
N GLN A 761 -12.65 -15.13 -18.67
CA GLN A 761 -13.34 -16.38 -18.38
C GLN A 761 -14.53 -16.12 -17.44
N HIS A 762 -15.26 -17.18 -17.08
CA HIS A 762 -16.30 -17.10 -16.07
C HIS A 762 -15.76 -16.62 -14.72
N ALA A 763 -16.50 -15.78 -13.99
CA ALA A 763 -16.17 -15.27 -12.67
C ALA A 763 -14.92 -14.36 -12.59
N PHE A 764 -14.61 -13.61 -13.64
CA PHE A 764 -13.41 -12.76 -13.71
C PHE A 764 -13.44 -11.52 -12.78
N ILE A 765 -14.60 -11.11 -12.26
CA ILE A 765 -14.69 -10.04 -11.25
C ILE A 765 -14.66 -10.56 -9.80
N ARG A 766 -14.70 -11.88 -9.62
CA ARG A 766 -14.65 -12.48 -8.28
C ARG A 766 -13.24 -12.46 -7.73
N ASP A 767 -13.00 -11.70 -6.64
CA ASP A 767 -11.71 -11.53 -5.97
C ASP A 767 -11.31 -12.74 -5.09
N GLU A 768 -11.52 -13.95 -5.63
CA GLU A 768 -11.16 -15.22 -5.06
C GLU A 768 -9.97 -15.81 -5.83
N LEU A 769 -8.91 -16.18 -5.13
CA LEU A 769 -7.62 -16.48 -5.75
C LEU A 769 -7.39 -17.97 -6.06
N SER A 770 -8.19 -18.88 -5.50
CA SER A 770 -7.94 -20.33 -5.60
C SER A 770 -8.04 -20.85 -7.05
N LYS A 771 -8.83 -20.21 -7.91
CA LYS A 771 -9.06 -20.60 -9.31
C LYS A 771 -8.41 -19.68 -10.34
N GLY A 772 -7.65 -18.66 -9.92
CA GLY A 772 -6.86 -17.80 -10.82
C GLY A 772 -7.62 -17.06 -11.92
N ARG A 773 -8.94 -16.78 -11.72
CA ARG A 773 -9.81 -16.15 -12.74
C ARG A 773 -9.98 -14.66 -12.57
N TYR A 774 -9.64 -14.13 -11.39
CA TYR A 774 -9.82 -12.73 -11.07
C TYR A 774 -8.91 -11.82 -11.88
N ASP A 775 -9.48 -10.84 -12.55
CA ASP A 775 -8.78 -9.78 -13.26
C ASP A 775 -9.11 -8.42 -12.63
N PRO A 776 -8.19 -7.81 -11.88
CA PRO A 776 -8.45 -6.56 -11.17
C PRO A 776 -8.65 -5.35 -12.09
N ALA A 777 -8.03 -5.35 -13.28
CA ALA A 777 -8.14 -4.24 -14.21
C ALA A 777 -9.53 -4.16 -14.85
N ILE A 778 -10.02 -5.27 -15.39
CA ILE A 778 -11.35 -5.32 -15.97
C ILE A 778 -12.45 -5.26 -14.91
N THR A 779 -12.20 -5.79 -13.71
CA THR A 779 -13.12 -5.65 -12.56
C THR A 779 -13.40 -4.18 -12.26
N LYS A 780 -12.35 -3.34 -12.26
CA LYS A 780 -12.51 -1.90 -12.09
C LYS A 780 -13.39 -1.29 -13.19
N VAL A 781 -13.13 -1.58 -14.44
CA VAL A 781 -13.93 -1.06 -15.57
C VAL A 781 -15.38 -1.48 -15.45
N CYS A 782 -15.64 -2.76 -15.15
CA CYS A 782 -17.01 -3.27 -14.97
C CYS A 782 -17.71 -2.63 -13.76
N PHE A 783 -16.98 -2.31 -12.70
CA PHE A 783 -17.52 -1.61 -11.55
C PHE A 783 -17.88 -0.14 -11.88
N GLU A 784 -17.07 0.54 -12.67
CA GLU A 784 -17.38 1.89 -13.16
C GLU A 784 -18.62 1.92 -14.06
N MET A 785 -18.84 0.89 -14.91
CA MET A 785 -20.07 0.73 -15.68
C MET A 785 -21.30 0.58 -14.79
N LEU A 786 -21.21 -0.19 -13.70
CA LEU A 786 -22.27 -0.31 -12.71
C LEU A 786 -22.55 1.05 -12.06
N LEU A 787 -21.51 1.79 -11.65
CA LEU A 787 -21.65 3.08 -11.00
C LEU A 787 -22.24 4.14 -11.94
N GLU A 788 -21.90 4.10 -13.23
CA GLU A 788 -22.52 4.96 -14.23
C GLU A 788 -24.01 4.72 -14.30
N LEU A 789 -24.42 3.47 -14.58
CA LEU A 789 -25.83 3.12 -14.70
C LEU A 789 -26.61 3.47 -13.43
N PHE A 790 -26.15 3.04 -12.27
CA PHE A 790 -26.83 3.30 -11.01
C PHE A 790 -26.79 4.78 -10.61
N GLY A 791 -25.73 5.51 -10.95
CA GLY A 791 -25.64 6.96 -10.76
C GLY A 791 -26.71 7.71 -11.51
N ARG A 792 -26.90 7.38 -12.78
CA ARG A 792 -27.86 8.03 -13.69
C ARG A 792 -29.30 7.60 -13.37
N THR A 793 -29.56 6.32 -13.11
CA THR A 793 -30.91 5.80 -12.98
C THR A 793 -31.47 5.84 -11.56
N LEU A 794 -30.62 5.68 -10.54
CA LEU A 794 -31.07 5.57 -9.14
C LEU A 794 -30.81 6.81 -8.31
N LYS A 795 -29.72 7.59 -8.57
CA LYS A 795 -29.39 8.79 -7.79
C LYS A 795 -29.97 10.07 -8.34
N LEU A 796 -29.96 10.23 -9.68
CA LEU A 796 -30.57 11.41 -10.31
C LEU A 796 -32.09 11.31 -10.26
N ASP A 797 -32.74 12.37 -9.76
CA ASP A 797 -34.19 12.54 -9.86
C ASP A 797 -34.49 13.55 -10.95
N LEU A 798 -34.77 13.06 -12.15
CA LEU A 798 -35.07 13.87 -13.33
C LEU A 798 -36.55 14.26 -13.44
N GLY A 799 -37.38 13.84 -12.47
CA GLY A 799 -38.84 13.99 -12.55
C GLY A 799 -39.48 13.01 -13.54
N GLU A 800 -40.76 13.25 -13.86
CA GLU A 800 -41.46 12.47 -14.89
C GLU A 800 -41.00 12.87 -16.28
N HIS A 801 -40.77 11.89 -17.16
CA HIS A 801 -40.43 12.13 -18.57
C HIS A 801 -41.64 12.77 -19.27
N ASP A 802 -41.41 13.84 -20.03
CA ASP A 802 -42.47 14.62 -20.69
C ASP A 802 -43.08 13.91 -21.92
N GLY A 803 -42.66 12.69 -22.18
CA GLY A 803 -43.17 11.86 -23.28
C GLY A 803 -42.66 12.24 -24.65
N ARG A 804 -41.74 13.20 -24.78
CA ARG A 804 -41.09 13.51 -26.06
C ARG A 804 -40.10 12.42 -26.42
N GLU A 805 -40.24 11.82 -27.59
CA GLU A 805 -39.20 11.02 -28.18
C GLU A 805 -38.05 11.94 -28.60
N LEU A 806 -36.81 11.55 -28.26
CA LEU A 806 -35.62 12.22 -28.76
C LEU A 806 -35.62 12.07 -30.29
N GLU A 807 -35.86 13.16 -31.02
CA GLU A 807 -35.49 13.22 -32.43
C GLU A 807 -33.98 13.14 -32.51
N ILE A 808 -33.51 11.96 -32.94
CA ILE A 808 -32.09 11.76 -33.26
C ILE A 808 -31.91 12.45 -34.62
N GLU A 809 -31.43 13.69 -34.60
CA GLU A 809 -30.90 14.33 -35.81
C GLU A 809 -29.72 13.49 -36.28
N ASP A 810 -29.84 12.94 -37.47
CA ASP A 810 -28.76 12.24 -38.18
C ASP A 810 -27.74 13.32 -38.64
N VAL A 811 -26.82 13.65 -37.75
CA VAL A 811 -25.74 14.62 -37.98
C VAL A 811 -24.49 13.83 -38.37
N CYS A 812 -24.48 13.17 -39.52
CA CYS A 812 -23.27 12.70 -40.18
C CYS A 812 -22.93 13.54 -41.40
#